data_f22219e8a7cc7e29b710128f0a0e115d
#
_entry.id   f22219e8a7cc7e29b710128f0a0e115d
#
_cell.length_a   1.000
_cell.length_b   1.000
_cell.length_c   1.000
_cell.angle_alpha   90.00
_cell.angle_beta   90.00
_cell.angle_gamma   90.00
#
_symmetry.space_group_name_H-M   'P 1'
#
loop_
_entity.id
_entity.type
_entity.pdbx_description
1 polymer ?
#
loop_
_entity_poly.entity_id
_entity_poly.type
_entity_poly.pdbx_seq_one_letter_code
_entity_poly.pdbx_strand_id
1 'polypeptide(L)'
;MNQLIKTFTALAVLLTLYPQAWAQPKITWDSKSLLVDGRRVVPVMGEIHYSRLPEDEWESAVKNMKAGGVTMIATYVFWNHVEEQEDLWDWSGSRNLRHFLEICKQEQMPVVLRLGPFCHGEVRNGGIPDWFFTKGIKSRSEDPRFLTLAEKLYRQIFTQVQGLQWKDGGPVVACQFDNEYRGKGSYLMALKQMAQRIGFDLPFYTRTGWPELATPVPFGEILPLYGDYADGFWERSIAPTAGNYYKAFFFQPNRVNDNIATEQIKYDSVSSSSAGKGRGGASYPYFTCELGGGMMTSYHRRVYMYPNDAYAMAVVKLGSGSNLLGYYMYHGGTNPEGKCAYLNETQRTMATNYNDLPVKTYDFQAPLGEFGQANSVFFRLRPLHRFMHDFQETLAPMVAHFPNTAQARKGDDSYLRWSYRSDGRSAFVFFNNYERLQHLTAKKGVQFHVGDVTFPSRPMVIPADAIGIFPVGVAGIRYATAQLVGKEGGKVYLMQVKGVPVEIAFEDGKVIRNGKPRGTGKPIYKLYYLLTIEEAEQMGKTVKPFSHTVMEKVPFERKREAGPLRTITIGVNKVAEEPTDADFNQAAVYTISLPDSLSPDALLDINYHGDCARLYANGKLIDDNFYNGRHFQYGLWRLPKNTQKLELRILPMQKDEPVYFPQEADTTPGEGINSIKILSR
;
A
#
# COMPACT_ATOMS: atom_id res chain seq x y z
N MET A 1 -77.05 -15.88 -0.94
CA MET A 1 -76.03 -15.69 0.12
C MET A 1 -74.63 -16.20 -0.28
N ASN A 2 -74.39 -16.37 -1.59
CA ASN A 2 -73.10 -16.90 -2.10
C ASN A 2 -72.41 -16.01 -3.14
N GLN A 3 -72.80 -14.73 -3.25
CA GLN A 3 -72.15 -13.77 -4.15
C GLN A 3 -71.45 -12.61 -3.42
N LEU A 4 -71.63 -12.46 -2.12
CA LEU A 4 -71.00 -11.39 -1.31
C LEU A 4 -69.67 -11.78 -0.65
N ILE A 5 -69.26 -13.05 -0.72
CA ILE A 5 -68.03 -13.54 -0.13
C ILE A 5 -66.84 -13.54 -1.10
N LYS A 6 -67.11 -13.42 -2.42
CA LYS A 6 -66.03 -13.40 -3.44
C LYS A 6 -65.41 -12.01 -3.72
N THR A 7 -66.00 -10.94 -3.20
CA THR A 7 -65.58 -9.57 -3.47
C THR A 7 -64.66 -9.02 -2.36
N PHE A 8 -64.61 -9.66 -1.19
CA PHE A 8 -63.71 -9.24 -0.08
C PHE A 8 -62.36 -9.90 -0.07
N THR A 9 -62.16 -10.99 -0.84
CA THR A 9 -60.85 -11.67 -0.91
C THR A 9 -59.92 -11.11 -2.00
N ALA A 10 -60.45 -10.28 -2.91
CA ALA A 10 -59.67 -9.63 -3.96
C ALA A 10 -59.08 -8.26 -3.56
N LEU A 11 -59.55 -7.66 -2.44
CA LEU A 11 -59.08 -6.35 -1.98
C LEU A 11 -57.98 -6.45 -0.92
N ALA A 12 -57.74 -7.64 -0.35
CA ALA A 12 -56.72 -7.87 0.67
C ALA A 12 -55.37 -8.28 0.11
N VAL A 13 -55.23 -8.55 -1.20
CA VAL A 13 -53.96 -8.96 -1.84
C VAL A 13 -53.28 -7.80 -2.59
N LEU A 14 -53.93 -6.64 -2.69
CA LEU A 14 -53.39 -5.46 -3.39
C LEU A 14 -52.69 -4.43 -2.48
N LEU A 15 -52.51 -4.75 -1.17
CA LEU A 15 -51.93 -3.83 -0.19
C LEU A 15 -50.53 -4.24 0.31
N THR A 16 -49.84 -5.19 -0.34
CA THR A 16 -48.50 -5.65 0.09
C THR A 16 -47.44 -5.57 -1.00
N LEU A 17 -47.62 -4.76 -2.02
CA LEU A 17 -46.54 -4.41 -2.96
C LEU A 17 -46.29 -2.90 -2.91
N TYR A 18 -46.03 -2.34 -1.73
CA TYR A 18 -45.16 -1.20 -1.66
C TYR A 18 -43.75 -1.74 -1.93
N PRO A 19 -43.05 -1.30 -2.98
CA PRO A 19 -41.65 -1.56 -3.06
C PRO A 19 -41.06 -0.93 -1.78
N GLN A 20 -40.49 -1.74 -0.87
CA GLN A 20 -39.58 -1.21 0.12
C GLN A 20 -38.60 -0.39 -0.71
N ALA A 21 -38.65 0.92 -0.57
CA ALA A 21 -37.64 1.79 -1.11
C ALA A 21 -36.34 1.34 -0.42
N TRP A 22 -35.55 0.54 -1.13
CA TRP A 22 -34.25 0.10 -0.66
C TRP A 22 -33.49 1.38 -0.41
N ALA A 23 -33.16 1.64 0.87
CA ALA A 23 -32.34 2.78 1.20
C ALA A 23 -31.08 2.69 0.34
N GLN A 24 -30.74 3.76 -0.37
CA GLN A 24 -29.55 3.76 -1.22
C GLN A 24 -28.33 3.44 -0.36
N PRO A 25 -27.42 2.57 -0.84
CA PRO A 25 -26.22 2.22 -0.11
C PRO A 25 -25.46 3.47 0.31
N LYS A 26 -25.14 3.60 1.59
CA LYS A 26 -24.52 4.81 2.13
C LYS A 26 -23.19 4.52 2.78
N ILE A 27 -22.18 5.32 2.41
CA ILE A 27 -20.88 5.34 3.07
C ILE A 27 -20.76 6.65 3.85
N THR A 28 -20.49 6.52 5.15
CA THR A 28 -20.30 7.64 6.06
C THR A 28 -19.11 7.36 6.98
N TRP A 29 -18.80 8.31 7.84
CA TRP A 29 -17.78 8.17 8.86
C TRP A 29 -18.17 8.91 10.14
N ASP A 30 -17.58 8.52 11.25
CA ASP A 30 -17.60 9.26 12.51
C ASP A 30 -16.18 9.40 13.06
N SER A 31 -16.03 9.86 14.30
CA SER A 31 -14.72 10.04 14.92
C SER A 31 -13.91 8.73 15.10
N LYS A 32 -14.53 7.57 14.91
CA LYS A 32 -13.89 6.28 15.14
C LYS A 32 -13.57 5.53 13.86
N SER A 33 -14.54 5.41 12.94
CA SER A 33 -14.38 4.51 11.78
C SER A 33 -15.21 4.93 10.57
N LEU A 34 -14.95 4.27 9.47
CA LEU A 34 -15.85 4.23 8.31
C LEU A 34 -17.09 3.40 8.67
N LEU A 35 -18.24 3.82 8.14
CA LEU A 35 -19.52 3.11 8.25
C LEU A 35 -20.03 2.82 6.85
N VAL A 36 -20.26 1.54 6.55
CA VAL A 36 -20.91 1.08 5.34
C VAL A 36 -22.31 0.61 5.73
N ASP A 37 -23.34 1.29 5.24
CA ASP A 37 -24.73 1.03 5.60
C ASP A 37 -24.96 0.97 7.12
N GLY A 38 -24.32 1.87 7.85
CA GLY A 38 -24.41 2.00 9.30
C GLY A 38 -23.55 1.00 10.10
N ARG A 39 -22.87 0.06 9.46
CA ARG A 39 -21.96 -0.89 10.12
C ARG A 39 -20.53 -0.39 10.11
N ARG A 40 -19.85 -0.49 11.24
CA ARG A 40 -18.43 -0.14 11.36
C ARG A 40 -17.55 -1.13 10.62
N VAL A 41 -16.61 -0.61 9.85
CA VAL A 41 -15.60 -1.40 9.14
C VAL A 41 -14.20 -0.90 9.43
N VAL A 42 -13.21 -1.79 9.34
CA VAL A 42 -11.77 -1.51 9.42
C VAL A 42 -11.12 -1.98 8.12
N PRO A 43 -11.20 -1.20 7.04
CA PRO A 43 -10.72 -1.64 5.74
C PRO A 43 -9.21 -1.83 5.69
N VAL A 44 -8.80 -2.75 4.83
CA VAL A 44 -7.44 -2.84 4.28
C VAL A 44 -7.50 -2.28 2.87
N MET A 45 -6.93 -1.11 2.65
CA MET A 45 -6.88 -0.46 1.35
C MET A 45 -5.52 -0.72 0.70
N GLY A 46 -5.51 -1.24 -0.51
CA GLY A 46 -4.30 -1.48 -1.28
C GLY A 46 -4.24 -0.56 -2.50
N GLU A 47 -3.14 0.17 -2.68
CA GLU A 47 -2.97 0.96 -3.88
C GLU A 47 -2.37 0.14 -5.02
N ILE A 48 -2.98 0.28 -6.20
CA ILE A 48 -2.57 -0.23 -7.49
C ILE A 48 -2.81 0.87 -8.53
N HIS A 49 -1.83 1.16 -9.36
CA HIS A 49 -2.06 2.06 -10.48
C HIS A 49 -2.51 1.24 -11.69
N TYR A 50 -3.82 1.23 -11.97
CA TYR A 50 -4.40 0.41 -13.05
C TYR A 50 -3.69 0.64 -14.37
N SER A 51 -3.31 1.88 -14.67
CA SER A 51 -2.62 2.26 -15.90
C SER A 51 -1.17 1.74 -16.00
N ARG A 52 -0.59 1.22 -14.92
CA ARG A 52 0.74 0.56 -14.89
C ARG A 52 0.67 -0.94 -15.11
N LEU A 53 -0.52 -1.48 -15.42
CA LEU A 53 -0.71 -2.90 -15.74
C LEU A 53 -1.37 -3.03 -17.12
N PRO A 54 -1.03 -4.07 -17.88
CA PRO A 54 -1.81 -4.46 -19.05
C PRO A 54 -3.28 -4.72 -18.68
N GLU A 55 -4.19 -4.36 -19.59
CA GLU A 55 -5.64 -4.48 -19.36
C GLU A 55 -6.07 -5.92 -19.06
N ASP A 56 -5.45 -6.89 -19.70
CA ASP A 56 -5.71 -8.33 -19.51
C ASP A 56 -5.19 -8.91 -18.20
N GLU A 57 -4.38 -8.15 -17.44
CA GLU A 57 -3.89 -8.55 -16.11
C GLU A 57 -4.74 -7.98 -14.95
N TRP A 58 -5.64 -7.03 -15.19
CA TRP A 58 -6.39 -6.34 -14.13
C TRP A 58 -7.24 -7.29 -13.26
N GLU A 59 -7.95 -8.22 -13.89
CA GLU A 59 -8.80 -9.16 -13.17
C GLU A 59 -7.98 -10.03 -12.21
N SER A 60 -6.84 -10.55 -12.68
CA SER A 60 -5.94 -11.36 -11.85
C SER A 60 -5.31 -10.53 -10.74
N ALA A 61 -4.93 -9.27 -11.00
CA ALA A 61 -4.37 -8.38 -9.99
C ALA A 61 -5.38 -8.10 -8.87
N VAL A 62 -6.64 -7.77 -9.19
CA VAL A 62 -7.71 -7.55 -8.21
C VAL A 62 -7.96 -8.81 -7.37
N LYS A 63 -8.03 -10.00 -8.00
CA LYS A 63 -8.18 -11.29 -7.30
C LYS A 63 -7.02 -11.59 -6.36
N ASN A 64 -5.79 -11.31 -6.79
CA ASN A 64 -4.59 -11.52 -5.98
C ASN A 64 -4.53 -10.55 -4.79
N MET A 65 -4.92 -9.27 -4.97
CA MET A 65 -5.03 -8.32 -3.87
C MET A 65 -6.08 -8.79 -2.84
N LYS A 66 -7.23 -9.26 -3.31
CA LYS A 66 -8.29 -9.84 -2.45
C LYS A 66 -7.79 -11.06 -1.67
N ALA A 67 -7.01 -11.95 -2.30
CA ALA A 67 -6.38 -13.08 -1.65
C ALA A 67 -5.34 -12.66 -0.57
N GLY A 68 -4.75 -11.50 -0.71
CA GLY A 68 -3.89 -10.85 0.29
C GLY A 68 -4.65 -10.20 1.44
N GLY A 69 -5.99 -10.20 1.41
CA GLY A 69 -6.85 -9.61 2.43
C GLY A 69 -7.18 -8.13 2.20
N VAL A 70 -6.88 -7.58 1.02
CA VAL A 70 -7.32 -6.24 0.62
C VAL A 70 -8.84 -6.25 0.46
N THR A 71 -9.50 -5.26 1.07
CA THR A 71 -10.96 -5.09 1.05
C THR A 71 -11.39 -3.83 0.30
N MET A 72 -10.44 -3.02 -0.14
CA MET A 72 -10.66 -1.78 -0.88
C MET A 72 -9.41 -1.46 -1.72
N ILE A 73 -9.58 -1.04 -2.93
CA ILE A 73 -8.49 -0.60 -3.82
C ILE A 73 -8.43 0.93 -3.85
N ALA A 74 -7.22 1.51 -3.90
CA ALA A 74 -7.01 2.89 -4.31
C ALA A 74 -6.24 2.92 -5.64
N THR A 75 -6.58 3.89 -6.50
CA THR A 75 -5.89 4.07 -7.78
C THR A 75 -5.94 5.51 -8.25
N TYR A 76 -4.85 5.99 -8.87
CA TYR A 76 -4.78 7.29 -9.52
C TYR A 76 -5.28 7.28 -10.96
N VAL A 77 -5.78 8.43 -11.39
CA VAL A 77 -5.88 8.80 -12.80
C VAL A 77 -4.78 9.81 -13.11
N PHE A 78 -3.79 9.43 -13.89
CA PHE A 78 -2.70 10.33 -14.28
C PHE A 78 -3.12 11.19 -15.46
N TRP A 79 -3.27 12.49 -15.24
CA TRP A 79 -3.71 13.44 -16.27
C TRP A 79 -2.79 13.44 -17.49
N ASN A 80 -1.45 13.47 -17.27
CA ASN A 80 -0.46 13.41 -18.33
C ASN A 80 -0.43 12.08 -19.10
N HIS A 81 -1.19 11.08 -18.69
CA HIS A 81 -1.32 9.79 -19.38
C HIS A 81 -2.61 9.72 -20.21
N VAL A 82 -3.71 10.29 -19.71
CA VAL A 82 -5.01 10.29 -20.41
C VAL A 82 -5.20 11.49 -21.35
N GLU A 83 -4.44 12.58 -21.15
CA GLU A 83 -4.40 13.76 -22.01
C GLU A 83 -2.95 14.18 -22.27
N GLU A 84 -2.17 13.31 -22.93
CA GLU A 84 -0.77 13.56 -23.22
C GLU A 84 -0.55 14.77 -24.18
N GLN A 85 -1.51 15.01 -25.05
CA GLN A 85 -1.61 16.18 -25.91
C GLN A 85 -2.91 16.93 -25.59
N GLU A 86 -2.86 18.26 -25.57
CA GLU A 86 -4.00 19.10 -25.18
C GLU A 86 -5.26 18.80 -26.01
N ASP A 87 -6.38 18.63 -25.30
CA ASP A 87 -7.71 18.30 -25.84
C ASP A 87 -7.81 16.95 -26.60
N LEU A 88 -6.77 16.09 -26.50
CA LEU A 88 -6.77 14.75 -27.07
C LEU A 88 -6.82 13.70 -25.95
N TRP A 89 -8.03 13.33 -25.58
CA TRP A 89 -8.29 12.36 -24.52
C TRP A 89 -8.23 10.91 -25.03
N ASP A 90 -7.54 10.05 -24.31
CA ASP A 90 -7.40 8.63 -24.65
C ASP A 90 -7.79 7.76 -23.45
N TRP A 91 -8.88 7.02 -23.59
CA TRP A 91 -9.40 6.08 -22.60
C TRP A 91 -9.32 4.63 -23.10
N SER A 92 -8.36 4.30 -23.94
CA SER A 92 -8.17 2.95 -24.48
C SER A 92 -7.02 2.19 -23.80
N GLY A 93 -7.04 0.85 -23.90
CA GLY A 93 -6.00 -0.02 -23.33
C GLY A 93 -5.79 0.25 -21.83
N SER A 94 -4.54 0.39 -21.39
CA SER A 94 -4.21 0.64 -19.98
C SER A 94 -4.77 1.96 -19.41
N ARG A 95 -5.39 2.82 -20.23
CA ARG A 95 -6.07 4.05 -19.84
C ARG A 95 -7.57 3.84 -19.58
N ASN A 96 -8.13 2.68 -19.90
CA ASN A 96 -9.57 2.38 -19.84
C ASN A 96 -10.07 2.24 -18.39
N LEU A 97 -10.23 3.39 -17.71
CA LEU A 97 -10.68 3.44 -16.33
C LEU A 97 -12.04 2.74 -16.14
N ARG A 98 -12.98 2.94 -17.09
CA ARG A 98 -14.31 2.35 -16.97
C ARG A 98 -14.24 0.83 -16.90
N HIS A 99 -13.48 0.19 -17.79
CA HIS A 99 -13.34 -1.27 -17.79
C HIS A 99 -12.67 -1.76 -16.49
N PHE A 100 -11.64 -1.08 -15.99
CA PHE A 100 -11.04 -1.41 -14.68
C PHE A 100 -12.07 -1.36 -13.54
N LEU A 101 -12.92 -0.32 -13.51
CA LEU A 101 -13.98 -0.20 -12.50
C LEU A 101 -15.07 -1.28 -12.66
N GLU A 102 -15.40 -1.69 -13.88
CA GLU A 102 -16.32 -2.78 -14.15
C GLU A 102 -15.78 -4.13 -13.65
N ILE A 103 -14.48 -4.40 -13.83
CA ILE A 103 -13.81 -5.56 -13.22
C ILE A 103 -13.87 -5.49 -11.69
N CYS A 104 -13.57 -4.34 -11.09
CA CYS A 104 -13.68 -4.17 -9.64
C CYS A 104 -15.11 -4.41 -9.14
N LYS A 105 -16.12 -3.98 -9.89
CA LYS A 105 -17.55 -4.25 -9.59
C LYS A 105 -17.85 -5.75 -9.62
N GLN A 106 -17.40 -6.46 -10.66
CA GLN A 106 -17.58 -7.92 -10.80
C GLN A 106 -16.92 -8.67 -9.66
N GLU A 107 -15.73 -8.26 -9.26
CA GLU A 107 -14.97 -8.83 -8.15
C GLU A 107 -15.45 -8.34 -6.77
N GLN A 108 -16.49 -7.49 -6.71
CA GLN A 108 -16.99 -6.90 -5.45
C GLN A 108 -15.89 -6.19 -4.67
N MET A 109 -15.03 -5.45 -5.37
CA MET A 109 -13.91 -4.71 -4.80
C MET A 109 -14.20 -3.21 -4.82
N PRO A 110 -14.47 -2.58 -3.66
CA PRO A 110 -14.64 -1.13 -3.56
C PRO A 110 -13.39 -0.38 -4.04
N VAL A 111 -13.58 0.76 -4.69
CA VAL A 111 -12.51 1.57 -5.27
C VAL A 111 -12.55 2.99 -4.73
N VAL A 112 -11.42 3.45 -4.25
CA VAL A 112 -11.15 4.84 -3.95
C VAL A 112 -10.40 5.45 -5.14
N LEU A 113 -10.99 6.45 -5.79
CA LEU A 113 -10.45 7.05 -7.00
C LEU A 113 -9.71 8.34 -6.66
N ARG A 114 -8.43 8.39 -7.00
CA ARG A 114 -7.57 9.55 -6.76
C ARG A 114 -7.56 10.41 -8.03
N LEU A 115 -8.30 11.54 -8.00
CA LEU A 115 -8.64 12.34 -9.19
C LEU A 115 -7.53 13.27 -9.66
N GLY A 116 -6.55 13.55 -8.83
CA GLY A 116 -5.61 14.64 -9.10
C GLY A 116 -6.27 16.02 -8.88
N PRO A 117 -5.87 17.07 -9.60
CA PRO A 117 -5.03 17.16 -10.82
C PRO A 117 -3.55 16.78 -10.66
N PHE A 118 -2.99 17.00 -9.47
CA PHE A 118 -1.65 16.59 -9.11
C PHE A 118 -1.70 15.27 -8.31
N CYS A 119 -0.92 14.30 -8.72
CA CYS A 119 -0.92 12.97 -8.11
C CYS A 119 0.36 12.68 -7.31
N HIS A 120 1.50 13.30 -7.65
CA HIS A 120 2.84 12.78 -7.43
C HIS A 120 2.96 11.41 -8.11
N GLY A 121 2.66 10.30 -7.44
CA GLY A 121 2.55 8.96 -8.04
C GLY A 121 3.81 8.47 -8.73
N GLU A 122 4.97 9.10 -8.43
CA GLU A 122 6.26 8.88 -9.07
C GLU A 122 6.18 8.98 -10.61
N VAL A 123 5.34 9.91 -11.07
CA VAL A 123 5.15 10.21 -12.49
C VAL A 123 5.67 11.60 -12.83
N ARG A 124 6.08 11.76 -14.09
CA ARG A 124 6.59 13.03 -14.61
C ARG A 124 5.60 14.16 -14.34
N ASN A 125 6.12 15.27 -13.82
CA ASN A 125 5.37 16.48 -13.43
C ASN A 125 4.25 16.22 -12.41
N GLY A 126 4.35 15.14 -11.63
CA GLY A 126 3.30 14.74 -10.68
C GLY A 126 1.97 14.42 -11.35
N GLY A 127 2.00 14.04 -12.62
CA GLY A 127 0.81 13.72 -13.43
C GLY A 127 0.22 14.91 -14.21
N ILE A 128 0.74 16.13 -14.07
CA ILE A 128 0.29 17.27 -14.88
C ILE A 128 0.92 17.19 -16.27
N PRO A 129 0.16 17.35 -17.37
CA PRO A 129 0.68 17.24 -18.73
C PRO A 129 1.77 18.26 -19.07
N ASP A 130 2.73 17.88 -19.92
CA ASP A 130 3.85 18.76 -20.31
C ASP A 130 3.38 20.04 -21.03
N TRP A 131 2.35 19.95 -21.89
CA TRP A 131 1.77 21.10 -22.59
C TRP A 131 1.23 22.17 -21.62
N PHE A 132 0.83 21.80 -20.40
CA PHE A 132 0.35 22.75 -19.39
C PHE A 132 1.43 23.78 -19.04
N PHE A 133 2.69 23.35 -18.89
CA PHE A 133 3.80 24.22 -18.45
C PHE A 133 4.22 25.25 -19.51
N THR A 134 3.79 25.09 -20.76
CA THR A 134 4.02 26.10 -21.81
C THR A 134 3.07 27.30 -21.73
N LYS A 135 2.01 27.23 -20.90
CA LYS A 135 0.95 28.24 -20.82
C LYS A 135 1.20 29.34 -19.80
N GLY A 136 2.23 29.23 -18.96
CA GLY A 136 2.49 30.21 -17.90
C GLY A 136 1.34 30.29 -16.86
N ILE A 137 0.64 29.19 -16.63
CA ILE A 137 -0.44 29.08 -15.64
C ILE A 137 0.15 28.48 -14.35
N LYS A 138 -0.21 29.05 -13.21
CA LYS A 138 0.19 28.50 -11.93
C LYS A 138 -0.63 27.24 -11.63
N SER A 139 0.04 26.08 -11.55
CA SER A 139 -0.57 24.82 -11.14
C SER A 139 -0.97 24.83 -9.66
N ARG A 140 -1.87 23.93 -9.27
CA ARG A 140 -2.26 23.67 -7.89
C ARG A 140 -2.64 24.96 -7.16
N SER A 141 -3.51 25.77 -7.78
CA SER A 141 -3.89 27.08 -7.28
C SER A 141 -5.34 27.44 -7.67
N GLU A 142 -5.84 28.53 -7.12
CA GLU A 142 -7.15 29.07 -7.47
C GLU A 142 -7.12 29.95 -8.76
N ASP A 143 -6.05 29.90 -9.58
CA ASP A 143 -6.01 30.53 -10.89
C ASP A 143 -7.20 30.00 -11.72
N PRO A 144 -8.13 30.87 -12.18
CA PRO A 144 -9.31 30.43 -12.92
C PRO A 144 -8.98 29.59 -14.17
N ARG A 145 -7.83 29.87 -14.80
CA ARG A 145 -7.38 29.11 -15.97
C ARG A 145 -7.00 27.68 -15.59
N PHE A 146 -6.31 27.51 -14.43
CA PHE A 146 -5.99 26.18 -13.91
C PHE A 146 -7.27 25.42 -13.51
N LEU A 147 -8.20 26.09 -12.80
CA LEU A 147 -9.45 25.47 -12.41
C LEU A 147 -10.31 25.04 -13.61
N THR A 148 -10.30 25.84 -14.70
CA THR A 148 -10.99 25.47 -15.95
C THR A 148 -10.40 24.18 -16.57
N LEU A 149 -9.09 24.03 -16.57
CA LEU A 149 -8.43 22.82 -17.07
C LEU A 149 -8.67 21.61 -16.15
N ALA A 150 -8.63 21.81 -14.84
CA ALA A 150 -8.97 20.79 -13.85
C ALA A 150 -10.45 20.33 -13.98
N GLU A 151 -11.35 21.26 -14.32
CA GLU A 151 -12.76 20.92 -14.56
C GLU A 151 -12.92 20.05 -15.81
N LYS A 152 -12.18 20.32 -16.90
CA LYS A 152 -12.16 19.45 -18.08
C LYS A 152 -11.71 18.02 -17.68
N LEU A 153 -10.61 17.89 -16.91
CA LEU A 153 -10.14 16.60 -16.41
C LEU A 153 -11.25 15.88 -15.60
N TYR A 154 -11.86 16.56 -14.63
CA TYR A 154 -12.88 15.94 -13.78
C TYR A 154 -14.13 15.52 -14.56
N ARG A 155 -14.54 16.29 -15.56
CA ARG A 155 -15.63 15.92 -16.47
C ARG A 155 -15.28 14.67 -17.28
N GLN A 156 -14.06 14.57 -17.79
CA GLN A 156 -13.59 13.41 -18.52
C GLN A 156 -13.53 12.15 -17.63
N ILE A 157 -13.01 12.28 -16.41
CA ILE A 157 -13.02 11.18 -15.45
C ILE A 157 -14.47 10.77 -15.12
N PHE A 158 -15.37 11.74 -14.94
CA PHE A 158 -16.77 11.46 -14.62
C PHE A 158 -17.48 10.67 -15.71
N THR A 159 -17.14 10.88 -17.00
CA THR A 159 -17.71 10.05 -18.09
C THR A 159 -17.37 8.57 -17.93
N GLN A 160 -16.21 8.24 -17.30
CA GLN A 160 -15.81 6.87 -17.02
C GLN A 160 -16.50 6.31 -15.76
N VAL A 161 -16.85 7.16 -14.80
CA VAL A 161 -17.39 6.80 -13.48
C VAL A 161 -18.92 6.81 -13.43
N GLN A 162 -19.58 7.47 -14.38
CA GLN A 162 -21.03 7.63 -14.41
C GLN A 162 -21.75 6.27 -14.33
N GLY A 163 -22.64 6.11 -13.33
CA GLY A 163 -23.34 4.85 -13.04
C GLY A 163 -22.50 3.80 -12.30
N LEU A 164 -21.27 4.15 -11.89
CA LEU A 164 -20.36 3.27 -11.15
C LEU A 164 -20.00 3.80 -9.75
N GLN A 165 -20.67 4.86 -9.27
CA GLN A 165 -20.57 5.27 -7.88
C GLN A 165 -21.32 4.29 -6.96
N TRP A 166 -20.95 4.25 -5.68
CA TRP A 166 -21.55 3.34 -4.70
C TRP A 166 -23.08 3.48 -4.63
N LYS A 167 -23.56 4.70 -4.64
CA LYS A 167 -25.01 5.00 -4.67
C LYS A 167 -25.74 4.40 -5.88
N ASP A 168 -25.03 4.19 -6.98
CA ASP A 168 -25.55 3.63 -8.22
C ASP A 168 -25.33 2.10 -8.29
N GLY A 169 -24.87 1.47 -7.20
CA GLY A 169 -24.48 0.07 -7.15
C GLY A 169 -23.15 -0.24 -7.84
N GLY A 170 -22.29 0.77 -8.01
CA GLY A 170 -20.94 0.64 -8.54
C GLY A 170 -19.88 0.48 -7.45
N PRO A 171 -18.60 0.31 -7.82
CA PRO A 171 -17.52 0.07 -6.89
C PRO A 171 -16.92 1.35 -6.30
N VAL A 172 -17.14 2.55 -6.88
CA VAL A 172 -16.49 3.78 -6.46
C VAL A 172 -17.09 4.29 -5.16
N VAL A 173 -16.30 4.29 -4.08
CA VAL A 173 -16.74 4.56 -2.70
C VAL A 173 -16.26 5.88 -2.14
N ALA A 174 -15.17 6.44 -2.67
CA ALA A 174 -14.63 7.74 -2.27
C ALA A 174 -13.71 8.31 -3.35
N CYS A 175 -13.42 9.62 -3.27
CA CYS A 175 -12.45 10.28 -4.13
C CYS A 175 -11.45 11.11 -3.35
N GLN A 176 -10.21 11.18 -3.85
CA GLN A 176 -9.18 12.09 -3.36
C GLN A 176 -8.99 13.26 -4.30
N PHE A 177 -8.77 14.45 -3.71
CA PHE A 177 -8.35 15.64 -4.43
C PHE A 177 -6.88 15.93 -4.17
N ASP A 178 -6.14 16.22 -5.25
CA ASP A 178 -4.73 16.61 -5.20
C ASP A 178 -3.89 15.60 -4.35
N ASN A 179 -2.65 15.88 -4.09
CA ASN A 179 -1.82 15.06 -3.21
C ASN A 179 -0.75 15.90 -2.52
N GLU A 180 -0.55 15.72 -1.21
CA GLU A 180 0.47 16.41 -0.41
C GLU A 180 0.48 17.94 -0.66
N TYR A 181 -0.70 18.54 -0.75
CA TYR A 181 -0.86 19.95 -1.05
C TYR A 181 -0.48 20.82 0.14
N ARG A 182 0.25 21.93 -0.12
CA ARG A 182 0.77 22.86 0.90
C ARG A 182 0.09 24.22 0.91
N GLY A 183 -0.79 24.46 -0.04
CA GLY A 183 -1.42 25.77 -0.22
C GLY A 183 -2.66 25.98 0.63
N LYS A 184 -3.53 26.87 0.17
CA LYS A 184 -4.77 27.24 0.88
C LYS A 184 -5.83 26.15 0.79
N GLY A 185 -6.51 25.85 1.88
CA GLY A 185 -7.65 24.92 1.90
C GLY A 185 -8.80 25.33 0.97
N SER A 186 -8.93 26.63 0.63
CA SER A 186 -9.89 27.13 -0.35
C SER A 186 -9.72 26.51 -1.75
N TYR A 187 -8.51 26.20 -2.17
CA TYR A 187 -8.26 25.47 -3.41
C TYR A 187 -8.86 24.05 -3.39
N LEU A 188 -8.65 23.30 -2.30
CA LEU A 188 -9.25 21.98 -2.14
C LEU A 188 -10.78 22.04 -2.10
N MET A 189 -11.33 23.09 -1.47
CA MET A 189 -12.78 23.33 -1.48
C MET A 189 -13.30 23.65 -2.87
N ALA A 190 -12.55 24.41 -3.68
CA ALA A 190 -12.91 24.69 -5.07
C ALA A 190 -12.96 23.39 -5.91
N LEU A 191 -11.98 22.47 -5.72
CA LEU A 191 -12.00 21.16 -6.36
C LEU A 191 -13.19 20.32 -5.91
N LYS A 192 -13.51 20.30 -4.61
CA LYS A 192 -14.68 19.58 -4.08
C LYS A 192 -15.99 20.10 -4.70
N GLN A 193 -16.21 21.41 -4.66
CA GLN A 193 -17.42 22.00 -5.22
C GLN A 193 -17.56 21.74 -6.72
N MET A 194 -16.44 21.77 -7.45
CA MET A 194 -16.36 21.40 -8.87
C MET A 194 -16.79 19.94 -9.08
N ALA A 195 -16.21 19.01 -8.35
CA ALA A 195 -16.54 17.60 -8.46
C ALA A 195 -18.04 17.33 -8.16
N GLN A 196 -18.58 17.98 -7.13
CA GLN A 196 -20.00 17.88 -6.78
C GLN A 196 -20.91 18.42 -7.89
N ARG A 197 -20.59 19.60 -8.48
CA ARG A 197 -21.35 20.14 -9.63
C ARG A 197 -21.31 19.23 -10.85
N ILE A 198 -20.22 18.50 -11.06
CA ILE A 198 -20.10 17.53 -12.17
C ILE A 198 -20.95 16.28 -11.92
N GLY A 199 -21.16 15.88 -10.65
CA GLY A 199 -21.99 14.74 -10.29
C GLY A 199 -21.32 13.70 -9.39
N PHE A 200 -20.11 13.96 -8.89
CA PHE A 200 -19.52 13.11 -7.85
C PHE A 200 -20.26 13.31 -6.53
N ASP A 201 -20.87 12.24 -6.03
CA ASP A 201 -21.68 12.22 -4.82
C ASP A 201 -21.24 11.06 -3.92
N LEU A 202 -20.16 11.28 -3.20
CA LEU A 202 -19.48 10.30 -2.35
C LEU A 202 -18.51 11.04 -1.39
N PRO A 203 -17.98 10.38 -0.35
CA PRO A 203 -16.98 10.96 0.53
C PRO A 203 -15.72 11.42 -0.20
N PHE A 204 -15.19 12.57 0.23
CA PHE A 204 -13.96 13.14 -0.29
C PHE A 204 -12.88 13.17 0.78
N TYR A 205 -11.65 12.89 0.37
CA TYR A 205 -10.49 13.00 1.23
C TYR A 205 -9.31 13.66 0.50
N THR A 206 -8.29 14.04 1.25
CA THR A 206 -6.99 14.42 0.72
C THR A 206 -5.89 13.75 1.50
N ARG A 207 -4.80 13.43 0.82
CA ARG A 207 -3.55 13.05 1.47
C ARG A 207 -2.92 14.33 2.03
N THR A 208 -3.06 14.52 3.32
CA THR A 208 -2.33 15.56 4.04
C THR A 208 -0.99 14.97 4.45
N GLY A 209 0.03 15.21 3.66
CA GLY A 209 1.33 14.63 3.90
C GLY A 209 2.24 15.53 4.69
N TRP A 210 3.48 15.49 4.34
CA TRP A 210 4.62 16.26 4.85
C TRP A 210 4.35 17.73 5.16
N PRO A 211 3.48 18.42 4.42
CA PRO A 211 3.27 19.83 4.68
C PRO A 211 1.92 20.14 5.29
N GLU A 212 1.92 21.19 6.07
CA GLU A 212 0.71 21.84 6.52
C GLU A 212 0.04 22.61 5.38
N LEU A 213 -1.29 22.62 5.37
CA LEU A 213 -2.04 23.58 4.58
C LEU A 213 -1.77 25.00 5.10
N ALA A 214 -1.59 25.95 4.18
CA ALA A 214 -1.44 27.36 4.54
C ALA A 214 -2.69 27.94 5.23
N THR A 215 -3.88 27.41 4.86
CA THR A 215 -5.15 27.67 5.56
C THR A 215 -5.95 26.37 5.64
N PRO A 216 -6.69 26.13 6.74
CA PRO A 216 -7.42 24.88 6.93
C PRO A 216 -8.62 24.74 5.98
N VAL A 217 -9.04 23.51 5.76
CA VAL A 217 -10.35 23.14 5.21
C VAL A 217 -11.36 23.12 6.37
N PRO A 218 -12.61 23.60 6.20
CA PRO A 218 -13.63 23.48 7.24
C PRO A 218 -13.87 22.03 7.66
N PHE A 219 -14.11 21.82 8.96
CA PHE A 219 -14.31 20.49 9.52
C PHE A 219 -15.49 19.75 8.84
N GLY A 220 -15.28 18.49 8.50
CA GLY A 220 -16.30 17.64 7.88
C GLY A 220 -16.35 17.69 6.35
N GLU A 221 -15.67 18.66 5.72
CA GLU A 221 -15.75 18.87 4.28
C GLU A 221 -14.88 17.88 3.50
N ILE A 222 -13.65 17.66 3.96
CA ILE A 222 -12.68 16.73 3.34
C ILE A 222 -11.98 15.98 4.47
N LEU A 223 -11.92 14.65 4.39
CA LEU A 223 -11.21 13.82 5.36
C LEU A 223 -9.69 13.94 5.19
N PRO A 224 -8.92 14.20 6.25
CA PRO A 224 -7.47 14.05 6.20
C PRO A 224 -7.09 12.58 6.35
N LEU A 225 -6.34 12.02 5.41
CA LEU A 225 -5.72 10.71 5.52
C LEU A 225 -4.19 10.84 5.60
N TYR A 226 -3.56 9.87 6.24
CA TYR A 226 -2.15 9.92 6.62
C TYR A 226 -1.35 8.81 5.93
N GLY A 227 -0.04 8.89 6.02
CA GLY A 227 0.87 7.86 5.59
C GLY A 227 2.07 7.76 6.52
N ASP A 228 2.87 6.73 6.35
CA ASP A 228 4.18 6.57 6.97
C ASP A 228 5.01 5.56 6.19
N TYR A 229 6.32 5.71 6.24
CA TYR A 229 7.24 4.86 5.50
C TYR A 229 8.39 4.41 6.40
N ALA A 230 8.97 3.27 6.09
CA ALA A 230 10.14 2.74 6.80
C ALA A 230 11.46 3.30 6.27
N ASP A 231 11.43 3.81 5.05
CA ASP A 231 12.55 4.48 4.35
C ASP A 231 11.95 5.35 3.23
N GLY A 232 12.75 6.21 2.59
CA GLY A 232 12.30 7.07 1.51
C GLY A 232 13.35 7.17 0.39
N PHE A 233 13.00 6.72 -0.83
CA PHE A 233 13.87 6.85 -2.01
C PHE A 233 14.21 8.31 -2.35
N TRP A 234 13.42 9.26 -1.85
CA TRP A 234 13.58 10.71 -2.04
C TRP A 234 14.59 11.36 -1.09
N GLU A 235 15.10 10.60 -0.09
CA GLU A 235 16.10 11.12 0.82
C GLU A 235 17.41 11.40 0.10
N ARG A 236 17.96 12.60 0.28
CA ARG A 236 19.22 13.01 -0.34
C ARG A 236 20.44 12.36 0.31
N SER A 237 20.30 11.94 1.56
CA SER A 237 21.37 11.30 2.31
C SER A 237 21.65 9.90 1.79
N ILE A 238 22.92 9.57 1.63
CA ILE A 238 23.39 8.22 1.33
C ILE A 238 23.64 7.38 2.60
N ALA A 239 23.26 7.86 3.79
CA ALA A 239 23.35 7.09 5.02
C ALA A 239 22.26 5.99 5.07
N PRO A 240 22.56 4.81 5.66
CA PRO A 240 21.62 3.70 5.73
C PRO A 240 20.29 4.05 6.40
N THR A 241 20.33 4.87 7.45
CA THR A 241 19.16 5.26 8.24
C THR A 241 18.94 6.77 8.17
N ALA A 242 18.72 7.27 6.96
CA ALA A 242 18.38 8.68 6.73
C ALA A 242 17.01 9.03 7.30
N GLY A 243 16.78 10.31 7.56
CA GLY A 243 15.50 10.82 7.99
C GLY A 243 15.01 10.35 9.38
N ASN A 244 13.74 10.58 9.64
CA ASN A 244 13.09 10.27 10.91
C ASN A 244 12.16 9.04 10.84
N TYR A 245 12.34 8.17 9.85
CA TYR A 245 11.46 7.01 9.61
C TYR A 245 11.40 6.02 10.78
N TYR A 246 12.42 6.02 11.67
CA TYR A 246 12.38 5.23 12.90
C TYR A 246 11.13 5.48 13.75
N LYS A 247 10.52 6.68 13.66
CA LYS A 247 9.30 7.03 14.40
C LYS A 247 8.09 6.20 14.00
N ALA A 248 8.09 5.62 12.80
CA ALA A 248 7.04 4.72 12.33
C ALA A 248 6.94 3.42 13.15
N PHE A 249 7.98 3.09 13.91
CA PHE A 249 8.07 1.88 14.74
C PHE A 249 7.72 2.12 16.23
N PHE A 250 7.20 3.31 16.57
CA PHE A 250 6.80 3.68 17.93
C PHE A 250 5.31 3.94 18.01
N PHE A 251 4.66 3.39 19.04
CA PHE A 251 3.26 3.70 19.34
C PHE A 251 3.15 5.14 19.87
N GLN A 252 2.30 5.93 19.26
CA GLN A 252 2.15 7.34 19.58
C GLN A 252 0.69 7.74 19.62
N PRO A 253 0.29 8.60 20.58
CA PRO A 253 -1.06 9.16 20.64
C PRO A 253 -1.36 10.11 19.48
N ASN A 254 -0.32 10.71 18.91
CA ASN A 254 -0.43 11.61 17.77
C ASN A 254 -0.49 10.82 16.46
N ARG A 255 -1.40 11.19 15.58
CA ARG A 255 -1.55 10.59 14.24
C ARG A 255 -0.42 11.00 13.31
N VAL A 256 0.38 11.94 13.73
CA VAL A 256 1.42 12.61 12.99
C VAL A 256 2.77 12.20 13.55
N ASN A 257 3.68 11.80 12.70
CA ASN A 257 5.10 11.91 12.97
C ASN A 257 5.63 13.19 12.27
N ASP A 258 6.87 13.61 12.56
CA ASP A 258 7.46 14.83 11.98
C ASP A 258 7.62 14.76 10.46
N ASN A 259 7.37 13.61 9.87
CA ASN A 259 7.43 13.38 8.43
C ASN A 259 6.05 13.51 7.78
N ILE A 260 4.98 13.59 8.58
CA ILE A 260 3.61 13.52 8.08
C ILE A 260 2.74 14.47 8.89
N ALA A 261 2.19 15.41 8.20
CA ALA A 261 1.13 16.35 8.50
C ALA A 261 0.89 16.70 9.97
N THR A 262 1.13 17.93 10.30
CA THR A 262 0.75 18.56 11.54
C THR A 262 -0.70 19.08 11.52
N GLU A 263 -1.43 18.94 10.40
CA GLU A 263 -2.80 19.44 10.27
C GLU A 263 -3.75 18.85 11.29
N GLN A 264 -3.61 17.54 11.60
CA GLN A 264 -4.45 16.94 12.63
C GLN A 264 -4.20 17.54 14.01
N ILE A 265 -2.95 17.87 14.34
CA ILE A 265 -2.62 18.57 15.59
C ILE A 265 -3.29 19.94 15.60
N LYS A 266 -3.30 20.65 14.46
CA LYS A 266 -4.03 21.93 14.34
C LYS A 266 -5.53 21.71 14.48
N TYR A 267 -6.13 20.72 13.84
CA TYR A 267 -7.54 20.40 14.01
C TYR A 267 -7.85 19.96 15.42
N ASP A 268 -7.04 19.16 16.06
CA ASP A 268 -7.23 18.74 17.44
C ASP A 268 -6.98 19.89 18.42
N SER A 269 -6.03 20.80 18.16
CA SER A 269 -5.78 21.99 18.96
C SER A 269 -6.83 23.10 18.74
N VAL A 270 -7.32 23.25 17.50
CA VAL A 270 -8.42 24.15 17.17
C VAL A 270 -9.74 23.58 17.71
N SER A 271 -9.92 22.27 17.77
CA SER A 271 -11.06 21.64 18.47
C SER A 271 -11.01 21.83 19.99
N SER A 272 -9.82 22.02 20.57
CA SER A 272 -9.64 22.38 21.98
C SER A 272 -9.80 23.87 22.27
N SER A 273 -9.61 24.76 21.26
CA SER A 273 -9.91 26.17 21.36
C SER A 273 -11.37 26.44 20.99
N SER A 274 -12.01 27.36 21.70
CA SER A 274 -13.44 27.71 21.56
C SER A 274 -13.91 28.08 20.13
N ALA A 275 -13.01 28.28 19.19
CA ALA A 275 -13.30 28.64 17.80
C ALA A 275 -13.43 27.45 16.84
N GLY A 276 -12.97 26.26 17.23
CA GLY A 276 -12.91 25.07 16.35
C GLY A 276 -13.73 23.87 16.82
N LYS A 277 -14.51 24.02 17.89
CA LYS A 277 -15.47 22.99 18.27
C LYS A 277 -16.55 22.93 17.21
N GLY A 278 -16.40 22.01 16.26
CA GLY A 278 -17.54 21.45 15.58
C GLY A 278 -18.57 21.15 16.67
N ARG A 279 -19.82 21.54 16.51
CA ARG A 279 -20.86 21.35 17.52
C ARG A 279 -20.81 19.92 18.02
N GLY A 280 -20.28 19.68 19.25
CA GLY A 280 -20.25 18.38 19.89
C GLY A 280 -18.90 17.68 20.03
N GLY A 281 -17.73 18.31 19.84
CA GLY A 281 -16.42 17.67 20.05
C GLY A 281 -16.09 16.58 19.03
N ALA A 282 -16.65 16.65 17.83
CA ALA A 282 -16.41 15.70 16.75
C ALA A 282 -14.95 15.82 16.25
N SER A 283 -14.25 14.69 16.15
CA SER A 283 -12.93 14.59 15.55
C SER A 283 -12.97 13.68 14.33
N TYR A 284 -11.95 13.80 13.46
CA TYR A 284 -11.80 12.86 12.35
C TYR A 284 -11.39 11.46 12.86
N PRO A 285 -11.82 10.38 12.17
CA PRO A 285 -11.23 9.05 12.39
C PRO A 285 -9.75 9.06 12.01
N TYR A 286 -8.98 8.12 12.56
CA TYR A 286 -7.60 7.90 12.14
C TYR A 286 -7.55 6.88 11.01
N PHE A 287 -7.20 7.34 9.80
CA PHE A 287 -7.06 6.52 8.60
C PHE A 287 -5.70 6.76 7.95
N THR A 288 -5.09 5.71 7.40
CA THR A 288 -3.91 5.84 6.54
C THR A 288 -4.29 5.57 5.08
N CYS A 289 -3.60 6.21 4.12
CA CYS A 289 -3.73 5.91 2.69
C CYS A 289 -2.38 5.60 2.04
N GLU A 290 -1.29 5.93 2.71
CA GLU A 290 0.07 5.72 2.20
C GLU A 290 0.99 5.14 3.27
N LEU A 291 0.60 3.99 3.84
CA LEU A 291 1.51 3.20 4.64
C LEU A 291 2.40 2.39 3.69
N GLY A 292 3.71 2.51 3.80
CA GLY A 292 4.65 1.83 2.90
C GLY A 292 4.47 0.32 2.89
N GLY A 293 3.86 -0.21 1.82
CA GLY A 293 3.79 -1.66 1.57
C GLY A 293 5.12 -2.20 1.04
N GLY A 294 5.90 -1.33 0.45
CA GLY A 294 7.25 -1.49 -0.04
C GLY A 294 7.91 -0.12 -0.17
N MET A 295 8.90 0.02 -1.05
CA MET A 295 9.55 1.28 -1.38
C MET A 295 10.21 1.19 -2.76
N MET A 296 10.10 2.28 -3.52
CA MET A 296 10.80 2.43 -4.80
C MET A 296 12.32 2.50 -4.60
N THR A 297 13.06 2.30 -5.69
CA THR A 297 14.49 2.51 -5.79
C THR A 297 14.73 3.72 -6.68
N SER A 298 15.29 4.81 -6.17
CA SER A 298 15.81 5.90 -7.03
C SER A 298 17.27 5.60 -7.42
N TYR A 299 17.78 6.32 -8.42
CA TYR A 299 19.16 6.09 -8.84
C TYR A 299 20.15 6.32 -7.70
N HIS A 300 19.99 7.41 -6.94
CA HIS A 300 20.90 7.77 -5.86
C HIS A 300 20.64 7.03 -4.54
N ARG A 301 19.49 6.34 -4.39
CA ARG A 301 19.15 5.62 -3.15
C ARG A 301 18.45 4.30 -3.46
N ARG A 302 19.24 3.21 -3.35
CA ARG A 302 18.84 1.82 -3.70
C ARG A 302 18.25 1.11 -2.48
N VAL A 303 17.02 1.50 -2.10
CA VAL A 303 16.36 0.95 -0.90
C VAL A 303 16.10 -0.55 -1.06
N TYR A 304 16.34 -1.33 -0.01
CA TYR A 304 15.94 -2.73 0.12
C TYR A 304 14.96 -2.86 1.28
N MET A 305 13.79 -3.44 1.07
CA MET A 305 12.74 -3.56 2.08
C MET A 305 12.66 -4.97 2.65
N TYR A 306 12.51 -5.05 3.97
CA TYR A 306 12.31 -6.30 4.69
C TYR A 306 10.82 -6.51 5.00
N PRO A 307 10.31 -7.76 5.07
CA PRO A 307 8.90 -8.02 5.35
C PRO A 307 8.41 -7.42 6.68
N ASN A 308 9.29 -7.36 7.68
CA ASN A 308 8.96 -6.78 8.98
C ASN A 308 8.85 -5.26 8.95
N ASP A 309 9.39 -4.55 7.94
CA ASP A 309 9.24 -3.10 7.83
C ASP A 309 7.77 -2.71 7.71
N ALA A 310 7.06 -3.25 6.72
CA ALA A 310 5.65 -2.98 6.52
C ALA A 310 4.77 -3.59 7.64
N TYR A 311 5.09 -4.81 8.09
CA TYR A 311 4.32 -5.47 9.14
C TYR A 311 4.37 -4.73 10.48
N ALA A 312 5.57 -4.30 10.91
CA ALA A 312 5.75 -3.55 12.16
C ALA A 312 5.02 -2.21 12.11
N MET A 313 5.16 -1.47 11.00
CA MET A 313 4.44 -0.20 10.81
C MET A 313 2.92 -0.42 10.87
N ALA A 314 2.40 -1.46 10.22
CA ALA A 314 0.97 -1.77 10.22
C ALA A 314 0.46 -2.06 11.63
N VAL A 315 1.17 -2.91 12.40
CA VAL A 315 0.84 -3.21 13.81
C VAL A 315 0.89 -1.96 14.67
N VAL A 316 1.92 -1.11 14.50
CA VAL A 316 2.07 0.14 15.24
C VAL A 316 0.94 1.12 14.93
N LYS A 317 0.58 1.31 13.66
CA LYS A 317 -0.54 2.20 13.27
C LYS A 317 -1.87 1.70 13.82
N LEU A 318 -2.12 0.39 13.69
CA LEU A 318 -3.33 -0.23 14.22
C LEU A 318 -3.42 -0.08 15.76
N GLY A 319 -2.32 -0.34 16.47
CA GLY A 319 -2.21 -0.15 17.92
C GLY A 319 -2.28 1.31 18.36
N SER A 320 -1.92 2.25 17.49
CA SER A 320 -2.06 3.70 17.71
C SER A 320 -3.45 4.24 17.39
N GLY A 321 -4.41 3.37 17.00
CA GLY A 321 -5.82 3.75 16.82
C GLY A 321 -6.28 3.88 15.37
N SER A 322 -5.44 3.54 14.38
CA SER A 322 -5.87 3.54 12.98
C SER A 322 -6.96 2.50 12.74
N ASN A 323 -8.02 2.91 12.06
CA ASN A 323 -9.14 2.05 11.64
C ASN A 323 -9.28 1.93 10.11
N LEU A 324 -8.22 2.25 9.38
CA LEU A 324 -8.02 1.92 7.99
C LEU A 324 -6.52 1.85 7.74
N LEU A 325 -6.03 0.70 7.28
CA LEU A 325 -4.65 0.56 6.80
C LEU A 325 -4.65 0.66 5.28
N GLY A 326 -4.14 1.79 4.75
CA GLY A 326 -3.98 2.02 3.32
C GLY A 326 -2.51 1.89 2.94
N TYR A 327 -2.18 0.92 2.09
CA TYR A 327 -0.81 0.65 1.66
C TYR A 327 -0.49 1.33 0.34
N TYR A 328 0.63 2.01 0.29
CA TYR A 328 1.25 2.55 -0.92
C TYR A 328 2.66 1.95 -1.10
N MET A 329 2.96 1.12 -2.12
CA MET A 329 2.02 0.44 -2.99
C MET A 329 1.68 -0.93 -2.39
N TYR A 330 0.53 -1.50 -2.78
CA TYR A 330 0.22 -2.91 -2.52
C TYR A 330 0.53 -3.80 -3.74
N HIS A 331 0.40 -3.24 -4.94
CA HIS A 331 0.74 -3.88 -6.20
C HIS A 331 1.64 -2.95 -7.02
N GLY A 332 2.77 -3.46 -7.45
CA GLY A 332 3.65 -2.78 -8.38
C GLY A 332 3.08 -2.73 -9.80
N GLY A 333 3.90 -2.35 -10.76
CA GLY A 333 3.52 -2.30 -12.16
C GLY A 333 4.66 -1.87 -13.06
N THR A 334 4.36 -1.68 -14.34
CA THR A 334 5.29 -1.19 -15.36
C THR A 334 4.81 0.15 -15.88
N ASN A 335 5.66 1.16 -15.89
CA ASN A 335 5.32 2.45 -16.47
C ASN A 335 4.96 2.29 -17.96
N PRO A 336 3.75 2.70 -18.38
CA PRO A 336 3.37 2.65 -19.77
C PRO A 336 4.21 3.61 -20.61
N GLU A 337 4.45 3.24 -21.86
CA GLU A 337 5.08 4.13 -22.82
C GLU A 337 4.06 5.17 -23.32
N GLY A 338 4.41 6.45 -23.20
CA GLY A 338 3.64 7.53 -23.79
C GLY A 338 3.93 7.70 -25.28
N LYS A 339 3.11 8.52 -25.96
CA LYS A 339 3.35 8.93 -27.35
C LYS A 339 4.46 9.97 -27.44
N CYS A 340 4.61 10.81 -26.41
CA CYS A 340 5.54 11.93 -26.37
C CYS A 340 6.73 11.68 -25.45
N ALA A 341 6.54 10.98 -24.34
CA ALA A 341 7.59 10.71 -23.37
C ALA A 341 7.25 9.52 -22.45
N TYR A 342 8.25 9.04 -21.71
CA TYR A 342 8.04 8.09 -20.63
C TYR A 342 7.32 8.73 -19.43
N LEU A 343 6.63 7.90 -18.65
CA LEU A 343 5.82 8.37 -17.53
C LEU A 343 6.64 8.64 -16.25
N ASN A 344 7.81 8.02 -16.12
CA ASN A 344 8.61 8.05 -14.90
C ASN A 344 9.06 9.45 -14.47
N GLU A 345 9.24 9.63 -13.17
CA GLU A 345 9.87 10.80 -12.57
C GLU A 345 11.37 10.82 -12.87
N THR A 346 11.91 12.01 -13.19
CA THR A 346 13.35 12.23 -13.42
C THR A 346 13.75 13.65 -13.06
N GLN A 347 14.98 13.86 -12.57
CA GLN A 347 15.53 15.18 -12.28
C GLN A 347 15.58 16.11 -13.49
N ARG A 348 15.46 15.57 -14.70
CA ARG A 348 15.53 16.33 -15.97
C ARG A 348 14.22 16.92 -16.41
N THR A 349 13.09 16.52 -15.79
CA THR A 349 11.79 17.05 -16.14
C THR A 349 11.46 18.32 -15.38
N MET A 350 10.57 19.12 -15.95
CA MET A 350 10.16 20.41 -15.38
C MET A 350 9.31 20.23 -14.13
N ALA A 351 9.39 21.16 -13.28
CA ALA A 351 8.40 21.61 -12.32
C ALA A 351 8.17 20.85 -11.01
N THR A 352 8.33 19.54 -10.84
CA THR A 352 8.01 18.91 -9.54
C THR A 352 8.79 17.66 -9.21
N ASN A 353 9.67 17.23 -10.07
CA ASN A 353 10.35 15.96 -9.93
C ASN A 353 11.79 16.14 -9.50
N TYR A 354 12.16 15.39 -8.52
CA TYR A 354 13.43 15.56 -7.85
C TYR A 354 14.26 14.28 -7.85
N ASN A 355 13.70 13.17 -8.34
CA ASN A 355 14.33 11.86 -8.27
C ASN A 355 14.41 11.24 -9.66
N ASP A 356 15.48 10.51 -9.91
CA ASP A 356 15.58 9.67 -11.09
C ASP A 356 15.10 8.27 -10.72
N LEU A 357 13.99 7.84 -11.33
CA LEU A 357 13.36 6.54 -11.13
C LEU A 357 13.49 5.72 -12.42
N PRO A 358 13.47 4.38 -12.33
CA PRO A 358 13.53 3.52 -13.51
C PRO A 358 12.48 3.91 -14.57
N VAL A 359 12.83 3.76 -15.83
CA VAL A 359 11.96 4.12 -16.95
C VAL A 359 10.74 3.22 -17.04
N LYS A 360 10.93 1.92 -16.80
CA LYS A 360 9.91 0.89 -16.95
C LYS A 360 9.44 0.34 -15.62
N THR A 361 10.34 -0.26 -14.83
CA THR A 361 9.87 -0.92 -13.60
C THR A 361 9.27 0.05 -12.60
N TYR A 362 8.13 -0.33 -12.07
CA TYR A 362 7.49 0.26 -10.90
C TYR A 362 7.14 -0.86 -9.91
N ASP A 363 8.08 -1.78 -9.70
CA ASP A 363 7.91 -2.94 -8.78
C ASP A 363 7.57 -2.49 -7.35
N PHE A 364 8.13 -1.38 -6.91
CA PHE A 364 7.97 -0.76 -5.59
C PHE A 364 8.32 -1.72 -4.44
N GLN A 365 8.87 -2.89 -4.69
CA GLN A 365 9.03 -3.98 -3.71
C GLN A 365 7.71 -4.24 -2.95
N ALA A 366 6.60 -4.04 -3.64
CA ALA A 366 5.26 -4.13 -3.09
C ALA A 366 4.90 -5.58 -2.68
N PRO A 367 3.87 -5.80 -1.85
CA PRO A 367 3.36 -7.15 -1.56
C PRO A 367 3.13 -7.99 -2.81
N LEU A 368 2.52 -7.41 -3.84
CA LEU A 368 2.48 -7.96 -5.20
C LEU A 368 3.39 -7.09 -6.08
N GLY A 369 4.45 -7.67 -6.59
CA GLY A 369 5.43 -6.93 -7.41
C GLY A 369 4.91 -6.59 -8.80
N GLU A 370 5.81 -6.14 -9.66
CA GLU A 370 5.51 -5.62 -11.00
C GLU A 370 4.67 -6.58 -11.87
N PHE A 371 4.96 -7.87 -11.78
CA PHE A 371 4.32 -8.95 -12.54
C PHE A 371 3.30 -9.74 -11.69
N GLY A 372 2.81 -9.17 -10.57
CA GLY A 372 1.92 -9.84 -9.65
C GLY A 372 2.56 -10.99 -8.87
N GLN A 373 3.90 -11.06 -8.82
CA GLN A 373 4.62 -11.99 -7.97
C GLN A 373 4.40 -11.64 -6.50
N ALA A 374 3.99 -12.63 -5.70
CA ALA A 374 3.80 -12.46 -4.26
C ALA A 374 5.16 -12.47 -3.55
N ASN A 375 5.56 -11.31 -3.05
CA ASN A 375 6.76 -11.15 -2.24
C ASN A 375 6.51 -11.64 -0.80
N SER A 376 7.58 -11.86 -0.03
CA SER A 376 7.48 -12.33 1.37
C SER A 376 6.63 -11.42 2.26
N VAL A 377 6.62 -10.12 1.99
CA VAL A 377 5.76 -9.15 2.69
C VAL A 377 4.26 -9.41 2.46
N PHE A 378 3.86 -9.91 1.28
CA PHE A 378 2.48 -10.31 0.99
C PHE A 378 1.98 -11.36 1.99
N PHE A 379 2.77 -12.42 2.17
CA PHE A 379 2.42 -13.50 3.10
C PHE A 379 2.44 -13.01 4.55
N ARG A 380 3.44 -12.20 4.91
CA ARG A 380 3.60 -11.66 6.27
C ARG A 380 2.42 -10.79 6.72
N LEU A 381 1.80 -10.02 5.81
CA LEU A 381 0.67 -9.15 6.11
C LEU A 381 -0.68 -9.90 6.19
N ARG A 382 -0.84 -11.06 5.54
CA ARG A 382 -2.13 -11.76 5.44
C ARG A 382 -2.78 -12.12 6.79
N PRO A 383 -2.06 -12.68 7.79
CA PRO A 383 -2.66 -12.94 9.10
C PRO A 383 -3.20 -11.68 9.78
N LEU A 384 -2.52 -10.54 9.62
CA LEU A 384 -2.97 -9.24 10.14
C LEU A 384 -4.25 -8.78 9.42
N HIS A 385 -4.29 -8.87 8.10
CA HIS A 385 -5.47 -8.45 7.32
C HIS A 385 -6.69 -9.32 7.65
N ARG A 386 -6.49 -10.62 7.79
CA ARG A 386 -7.57 -11.54 8.22
C ARG A 386 -8.05 -11.21 9.63
N PHE A 387 -7.15 -10.93 10.57
CA PHE A 387 -7.50 -10.46 11.91
C PHE A 387 -8.34 -9.18 11.84
N MET A 388 -7.92 -8.20 11.07
CA MET A 388 -8.66 -6.95 10.91
C MET A 388 -10.08 -7.18 10.38
N HIS A 389 -10.23 -8.01 9.34
CA HIS A 389 -11.52 -8.35 8.75
C HIS A 389 -12.44 -9.06 9.76
N ASP A 390 -11.95 -10.11 10.40
CA ASP A 390 -12.78 -10.99 11.23
C ASP A 390 -13.12 -10.41 12.60
N PHE A 391 -12.33 -9.44 13.09
CA PHE A 391 -12.51 -8.78 14.38
C PHE A 391 -12.80 -7.27 14.28
N GLN A 392 -13.13 -6.75 13.07
CA GLN A 392 -13.35 -5.33 12.84
C GLN A 392 -14.45 -4.72 13.74
N GLU A 393 -15.56 -5.43 13.98
CA GLU A 393 -16.66 -4.94 14.82
C GLU A 393 -16.22 -4.78 16.29
N THR A 394 -15.31 -5.63 16.76
CA THR A 394 -14.72 -5.54 18.11
C THR A 394 -13.66 -4.44 18.15
N LEU A 395 -12.81 -4.36 17.14
CA LEU A 395 -11.65 -3.45 17.09
C LEU A 395 -12.06 -1.98 16.86
N ALA A 396 -12.99 -1.73 15.91
CA ALA A 396 -13.31 -0.37 15.45
C ALA A 396 -13.75 0.60 16.56
N PRO A 397 -14.58 0.21 17.54
CA PRO A 397 -14.99 1.12 18.62
C PRO A 397 -13.93 1.34 19.70
N MET A 398 -12.86 0.53 19.76
CA MET A 398 -11.84 0.57 20.80
C MET A 398 -10.97 1.82 20.74
N VAL A 399 -10.67 2.39 21.89
CA VAL A 399 -9.77 3.56 22.05
C VAL A 399 -8.35 3.07 22.32
N ALA A 400 -7.36 3.74 21.76
CA ALA A 400 -5.95 3.44 21.98
C ALA A 400 -5.46 4.04 23.32
N HIS A 401 -4.67 3.26 24.05
CA HIS A 401 -4.02 3.61 25.32
C HIS A 401 -2.52 3.39 25.19
N PHE A 402 -1.74 4.32 25.72
CA PHE A 402 -0.27 4.35 25.62
C PHE A 402 0.34 4.29 27.03
N PRO A 403 0.62 3.10 27.57
CA PRO A 403 1.22 2.95 28.91
C PRO A 403 2.63 3.53 28.99
N ASN A 404 3.34 3.58 27.87
CA ASN A 404 4.66 4.17 27.77
C ASN A 404 4.59 5.46 26.94
N THR A 405 4.90 6.59 27.57
CA THR A 405 4.91 7.94 26.95
C THR A 405 6.31 8.44 26.63
N ALA A 406 7.33 7.57 26.64
CA ALA A 406 8.69 7.96 26.32
C ALA A 406 8.78 8.53 24.89
N GLN A 407 9.55 9.59 24.74
CA GLN A 407 9.83 10.17 23.42
C GLN A 407 10.54 9.15 22.53
N ALA A 408 10.08 8.98 21.29
CA ALA A 408 10.71 8.12 20.31
C ALA A 408 12.17 8.54 20.05
N ARG A 409 13.09 7.61 20.19
CA ARG A 409 14.52 7.77 19.90
C ARG A 409 14.98 6.61 19.03
N LYS A 410 15.74 6.93 17.98
CA LYS A 410 16.29 5.93 17.07
C LYS A 410 17.14 4.90 17.83
N GLY A 411 16.85 3.62 17.61
CA GLY A 411 17.55 2.52 18.24
C GLY A 411 17.36 2.41 19.76
N ASP A 412 16.32 3.08 20.34
CA ASP A 412 16.06 2.98 21.78
C ASP A 412 15.64 1.56 22.14
N ASP A 413 16.53 0.88 22.85
CA ASP A 413 16.40 -0.52 23.27
C ASP A 413 16.10 -0.65 24.78
N SER A 414 15.78 0.45 25.48
CA SER A 414 15.63 0.48 26.92
C SER A 414 14.32 -0.13 27.43
N TYR A 415 13.31 -0.26 26.57
CA TYR A 415 11.97 -0.77 26.94
C TYR A 415 11.28 -1.49 25.80
N LEU A 416 10.23 -2.29 26.11
CA LEU A 416 9.31 -2.84 25.11
C LEU A 416 8.35 -1.75 24.65
N ARG A 417 8.26 -1.51 23.36
CA ARG A 417 7.27 -0.60 22.75
C ARG A 417 5.93 -1.32 22.66
N TRP A 418 4.89 -0.78 23.32
CA TRP A 418 3.57 -1.37 23.29
C TRP A 418 2.47 -0.34 23.56
N SER A 419 1.28 -0.66 23.09
CA SER A 419 0.03 0.01 23.37
C SER A 419 -1.08 -1.01 23.49
N TYR A 420 -2.26 -0.58 23.90
CA TYR A 420 -3.45 -1.42 23.80
C TYR A 420 -4.66 -0.60 23.36
N ARG A 421 -5.59 -1.28 22.69
CA ARG A 421 -6.89 -0.71 22.35
C ARG A 421 -7.94 -1.41 23.18
N SER A 422 -8.92 -0.64 23.73
CA SER A 422 -9.97 -1.19 24.58
C SER A 422 -11.29 -0.44 24.43
N ASP A 423 -12.38 -1.16 24.63
CA ASP A 423 -13.74 -0.64 24.82
C ASP A 423 -14.20 -0.65 26.30
N GLY A 424 -13.28 -0.96 27.23
CA GLY A 424 -13.53 -1.12 28.65
C GLY A 424 -13.94 -2.53 29.08
N ARG A 425 -14.24 -3.43 28.15
CA ARG A 425 -14.56 -4.86 28.40
C ARG A 425 -13.54 -5.79 27.78
N SER A 426 -13.18 -5.50 26.57
CA SER A 426 -12.24 -6.26 25.76
C SER A 426 -11.06 -5.38 25.37
N ALA A 427 -9.93 -6.00 25.04
CA ALA A 427 -8.78 -5.27 24.54
C ALA A 427 -7.95 -6.11 23.58
N PHE A 428 -7.14 -5.40 22.79
CA PHE A 428 -6.00 -5.94 22.05
C PHE A 428 -4.74 -5.22 22.49
N VAL A 429 -3.72 -5.96 22.89
CA VAL A 429 -2.38 -5.45 23.22
C VAL A 429 -1.49 -5.58 22.00
N PHE A 430 -0.94 -4.47 21.55
CA PHE A 430 -0.03 -4.38 20.42
C PHE A 430 1.38 -4.14 20.94
N PHE A 431 2.36 -4.89 20.45
CA PHE A 431 3.76 -4.68 20.80
C PHE A 431 4.68 -4.82 19.61
N ASN A 432 5.82 -4.10 19.68
CA ASN A 432 6.84 -4.05 18.62
C ASN A 432 8.23 -4.00 19.25
N ASN A 433 9.02 -5.06 19.07
CA ASN A 433 10.45 -5.11 19.42
C ASN A 433 11.33 -5.15 18.18
N TYR A 434 10.92 -4.41 17.14
CA TYR A 434 11.61 -4.29 15.87
C TYR A 434 11.78 -2.82 15.47
N GLU A 435 12.91 -2.48 14.91
CA GLU A 435 13.16 -1.21 14.21
C GLU A 435 14.11 -1.48 13.03
N ARG A 436 13.75 -0.94 11.86
CA ARG A 436 14.51 -1.12 10.63
C ARG A 436 15.98 -0.78 10.82
N LEU A 437 16.86 -1.69 10.41
CA LEU A 437 18.32 -1.55 10.48
C LEU A 437 18.89 -1.25 11.89
N GLN A 438 18.13 -1.62 12.94
CA GLN A 438 18.58 -1.57 14.33
C GLN A 438 18.56 -2.97 14.95
N HIS A 439 19.51 -3.26 15.81
CA HIS A 439 19.56 -4.50 16.57
C HIS A 439 19.01 -4.27 17.98
N LEU A 440 17.72 -4.58 18.16
CA LEU A 440 17.12 -4.53 19.49
C LEU A 440 17.35 -5.83 20.25
N THR A 441 17.48 -5.75 21.56
CA THR A 441 17.66 -6.92 22.42
C THR A 441 16.32 -7.50 22.90
N ALA A 442 16.35 -8.75 23.38
CA ALA A 442 15.21 -9.38 24.00
C ALA A 442 14.80 -8.65 25.30
N LYS A 443 13.50 -8.40 25.49
CA LYS A 443 12.94 -7.78 26.70
C LYS A 443 12.55 -8.85 27.71
N LYS A 444 13.19 -8.82 28.88
CA LYS A 444 12.97 -9.80 29.95
C LYS A 444 11.95 -9.27 30.97
N GLY A 445 11.29 -10.19 31.67
CA GLY A 445 10.39 -9.85 32.78
C GLY A 445 9.08 -9.19 32.32
N VAL A 446 8.63 -9.42 31.08
CA VAL A 446 7.46 -8.75 30.52
C VAL A 446 6.17 -9.37 31.03
N GLN A 447 5.29 -8.53 31.55
CA GLN A 447 3.86 -8.78 31.80
C GLN A 447 3.09 -7.55 31.35
N PHE A 448 1.90 -7.75 30.79
CA PHE A 448 1.00 -6.66 30.39
C PHE A 448 -0.09 -6.47 31.44
N HIS A 449 -0.44 -5.21 31.73
CA HIS A 449 -1.51 -4.82 32.62
C HIS A 449 -2.58 -4.06 31.82
N VAL A 450 -3.77 -4.67 31.69
CA VAL A 450 -4.90 -4.11 30.94
C VAL A 450 -6.15 -4.22 31.80
N GLY A 451 -6.62 -3.10 32.30
CA GLY A 451 -7.69 -3.09 33.31
C GLY A 451 -7.30 -3.92 34.55
N ASP A 452 -8.11 -4.90 34.90
CA ASP A 452 -7.89 -5.84 35.98
C ASP A 452 -7.14 -7.13 35.57
N VAL A 453 -6.76 -7.24 34.29
CA VAL A 453 -6.07 -8.41 33.75
C VAL A 453 -4.56 -8.18 33.69
N THR A 454 -3.80 -9.00 34.40
CA THR A 454 -2.34 -9.09 34.30
C THR A 454 -1.98 -10.41 33.62
N PHE A 455 -1.20 -10.36 32.56
CA PHE A 455 -0.80 -11.56 31.82
C PHE A 455 0.57 -11.41 31.12
N PRO A 456 1.26 -12.53 30.83
CA PRO A 456 0.94 -13.91 31.23
C PRO A 456 1.03 -14.10 32.75
N SER A 457 0.65 -15.26 33.25
CA SER A 457 0.65 -15.56 34.69
C SER A 457 2.04 -15.47 35.37
N ARG A 458 3.10 -15.62 34.56
CA ARG A 458 4.50 -15.43 34.97
C ARG A 458 5.19 -14.52 33.95
N PRO A 459 6.13 -13.65 34.40
CA PRO A 459 6.89 -12.83 33.50
C PRO A 459 7.56 -13.64 32.37
N MET A 460 7.51 -13.14 31.15
CA MET A 460 8.08 -13.79 29.96
C MET A 460 9.20 -12.97 29.34
N VAL A 461 9.83 -13.55 28.32
CA VAL A 461 10.79 -12.88 27.45
C VAL A 461 10.09 -12.59 26.12
N ILE A 462 10.17 -11.36 25.66
CA ILE A 462 9.82 -10.97 24.28
C ILE A 462 11.13 -10.91 23.48
N PRO A 463 11.34 -11.79 22.51
CA PRO A 463 12.59 -11.82 21.72
C PRO A 463 12.83 -10.53 20.90
N ALA A 464 14.07 -10.37 20.44
CA ALA A 464 14.38 -9.44 19.37
C ALA A 464 13.49 -9.72 18.14
N ASP A 465 13.14 -8.68 17.41
CA ASP A 465 12.30 -8.72 16.20
C ASP A 465 10.88 -9.29 16.37
N ALA A 466 10.46 -9.53 17.62
CA ALA A 466 9.09 -9.97 17.90
C ALA A 466 8.09 -8.81 17.78
N ILE A 467 7.04 -9.06 17.01
CA ILE A 467 5.93 -8.13 16.76
C ILE A 467 4.64 -8.92 16.92
N GLY A 468 3.65 -8.40 17.63
CA GLY A 468 2.42 -9.17 17.81
C GLY A 468 1.24 -8.39 18.39
N ILE A 469 0.09 -9.06 18.40
CA ILE A 469 -1.19 -8.56 18.91
C ILE A 469 -1.81 -9.63 19.81
N PHE A 470 -1.99 -9.33 21.07
CA PHE A 470 -2.55 -10.25 22.06
C PHE A 470 -3.98 -9.88 22.46
N PRO A 471 -4.94 -10.82 22.41
CA PRO A 471 -6.31 -10.57 22.81
C PRO A 471 -6.48 -10.62 24.34
N VAL A 472 -7.41 -9.79 24.86
CA VAL A 472 -7.89 -9.81 26.24
C VAL A 472 -9.41 -9.68 26.23
N GLY A 473 -10.15 -10.64 26.77
CA GLY A 473 -11.61 -10.66 26.82
C GLY A 473 -12.27 -10.74 25.43
N VAL A 474 -11.65 -11.44 24.47
CA VAL A 474 -12.13 -11.53 23.08
C VAL A 474 -12.33 -12.99 22.68
N ALA A 475 -13.44 -13.29 22.02
CA ALA A 475 -13.76 -14.61 21.46
C ALA A 475 -13.65 -15.75 22.47
N GLY A 476 -14.13 -15.55 23.74
CA GLY A 476 -14.07 -16.56 24.80
C GLY A 476 -12.66 -16.77 25.40
N ILE A 477 -11.71 -15.94 25.02
CA ILE A 477 -10.35 -15.92 25.55
C ILE A 477 -10.23 -14.79 26.57
N ARG A 478 -9.92 -15.13 27.81
CA ARG A 478 -9.65 -14.14 28.86
C ARG A 478 -8.36 -13.35 28.56
N TYR A 479 -7.30 -14.06 28.15
CA TYR A 479 -6.09 -13.49 27.54
C TYR A 479 -5.29 -14.57 26.80
N ALA A 480 -4.46 -14.16 25.84
CA ALA A 480 -3.51 -15.05 25.22
C ALA A 480 -2.20 -14.33 24.90
N THR A 481 -1.05 -15.07 25.00
CA THR A 481 0.24 -14.67 24.41
C THR A 481 0.43 -15.28 23.03
N ALA A 482 -0.66 -15.33 22.27
CA ALA A 482 -0.72 -15.73 20.88
C ALA A 482 -1.66 -14.76 20.15
N GLN A 483 -1.38 -14.46 18.88
CA GLN A 483 -2.14 -13.50 18.08
C GLN A 483 -3.37 -14.16 17.48
N LEU A 484 -4.53 -13.51 17.56
CA LEU A 484 -5.71 -13.91 16.78
C LEU A 484 -5.43 -13.71 15.28
N VAL A 485 -5.80 -14.71 14.49
CA VAL A 485 -5.68 -14.70 13.01
C VAL A 485 -7.05 -14.54 12.36
N GLY A 486 -8.07 -15.27 12.84
CA GLY A 486 -9.38 -15.20 12.23
C GLY A 486 -10.39 -16.19 12.84
N LYS A 487 -11.61 -16.17 12.27
CA LYS A 487 -12.73 -17.07 12.60
C LYS A 487 -13.28 -17.71 11.34
N GLU A 488 -13.66 -18.98 11.41
CA GLU A 488 -14.30 -19.69 10.31
C GLU A 488 -15.13 -20.87 10.84
N GLY A 489 -16.43 -20.93 10.50
CA GLY A 489 -17.30 -22.02 10.90
C GLY A 489 -17.31 -22.30 12.43
N GLY A 490 -17.31 -21.24 13.25
CA GLY A 490 -17.23 -21.35 14.71
C GLY A 490 -15.83 -21.63 15.28
N LYS A 491 -14.85 -21.91 14.44
CA LYS A 491 -13.46 -22.10 14.84
C LYS A 491 -12.77 -20.77 15.01
N VAL A 492 -11.85 -20.69 15.98
CA VAL A 492 -11.00 -19.52 16.26
C VAL A 492 -9.55 -19.93 16.06
N TYR A 493 -8.85 -19.16 15.23
CA TYR A 493 -7.46 -19.42 14.89
C TYR A 493 -6.55 -18.38 15.54
N LEU A 494 -5.52 -18.89 16.22
CA LEU A 494 -4.42 -18.11 16.79
C LEU A 494 -3.12 -18.51 16.11
N MET A 495 -2.15 -17.64 16.08
CA MET A 495 -0.77 -17.95 15.71
C MET A 495 0.20 -17.66 16.83
N GLN A 496 1.23 -18.48 16.96
CA GLN A 496 2.36 -18.20 17.84
C GLN A 496 3.18 -17.04 17.29
N VAL A 497 3.50 -16.07 18.16
CA VAL A 497 4.53 -15.08 17.84
C VAL A 497 5.91 -15.73 18.01
N LYS A 498 6.81 -15.54 17.05
CA LYS A 498 8.12 -16.21 17.02
C LYS A 498 8.89 -16.04 18.33
N GLY A 499 9.22 -17.15 18.94
CA GLY A 499 10.01 -17.20 20.19
C GLY A 499 9.28 -16.75 21.46
N VAL A 500 7.99 -16.38 21.39
CA VAL A 500 7.17 -16.01 22.55
C VAL A 500 6.50 -17.26 23.13
N PRO A 501 6.64 -17.53 24.44
CA PRO A 501 5.93 -18.64 25.10
C PRO A 501 4.42 -18.45 25.03
N VAL A 502 3.69 -19.49 24.63
CA VAL A 502 2.22 -19.43 24.50
C VAL A 502 1.55 -19.79 25.81
N GLU A 503 0.81 -18.85 26.37
CA GLU A 503 -0.15 -19.07 27.45
C GLU A 503 -1.53 -18.56 26.98
N ILE A 504 -2.56 -19.39 27.12
CA ILE A 504 -3.95 -19.03 26.79
C ILE A 504 -4.83 -19.35 27.97
N ALA A 505 -5.48 -18.35 28.53
CA ALA A 505 -6.51 -18.50 29.54
C ALA A 505 -7.89 -18.25 28.89
N PHE A 506 -8.81 -19.17 29.08
CA PHE A 506 -10.18 -19.09 28.59
C PHE A 506 -11.13 -18.57 29.67
N GLU A 507 -12.25 -18.00 29.24
CA GLU A 507 -13.28 -17.48 30.17
C GLU A 507 -13.92 -18.58 31.05
N ASP A 508 -13.92 -19.82 30.60
CA ASP A 508 -14.41 -20.99 31.37
C ASP A 508 -13.40 -21.52 32.40
N GLY A 509 -12.30 -20.80 32.63
CA GLY A 509 -11.26 -21.14 33.61
C GLY A 509 -10.17 -22.07 33.13
N LYS A 510 -10.29 -22.64 31.92
CA LYS A 510 -9.21 -23.46 31.33
C LYS A 510 -7.98 -22.60 31.02
N VAL A 511 -6.79 -23.11 31.38
CA VAL A 511 -5.51 -22.46 31.04
C VAL A 511 -4.60 -23.47 30.33
N ILE A 512 -4.03 -23.06 29.21
CA ILE A 512 -2.98 -23.79 28.46
C ILE A 512 -1.67 -23.03 28.65
N ARG A 513 -0.63 -23.69 29.13
CA ARG A 513 0.73 -23.13 29.25
C ARG A 513 1.68 -23.86 28.32
N ASN A 514 2.63 -23.14 27.75
CA ASN A 514 3.61 -23.67 26.77
C ASN A 514 2.90 -24.40 25.61
N GLY A 515 1.77 -23.82 25.16
CA GLY A 515 1.01 -24.34 24.02
C GLY A 515 1.91 -24.50 22.80
N LYS A 516 1.74 -25.61 22.08
CA LYS A 516 2.46 -25.86 20.82
C LYS A 516 1.49 -25.81 19.64
N PRO A 517 1.88 -25.19 18.50
CA PRO A 517 1.10 -25.25 17.29
C PRO A 517 0.77 -26.69 16.88
N ARG A 518 -0.46 -26.90 16.39
CA ARG A 518 -0.99 -28.20 15.94
C ARG A 518 -1.62 -28.12 14.56
N GLY A 519 -1.48 -26.98 13.91
CA GLY A 519 -2.05 -26.71 12.58
C GLY A 519 -3.57 -26.55 12.58
N THR A 520 -4.12 -26.45 11.37
CA THR A 520 -5.56 -26.27 11.14
C THR A 520 -6.36 -27.56 11.35
N GLY A 521 -5.70 -28.71 11.40
CA GLY A 521 -6.35 -30.04 11.54
C GLY A 521 -6.69 -30.45 12.95
N LYS A 522 -6.01 -29.89 13.97
CA LYS A 522 -6.17 -30.34 15.36
C LYS A 522 -6.29 -29.17 16.34
N PRO A 523 -7.44 -29.01 17.02
CA PRO A 523 -7.60 -27.95 18.01
C PRO A 523 -6.67 -28.16 19.21
N ILE A 524 -6.27 -27.06 19.84
CA ILE A 524 -5.58 -27.09 21.14
C ILE A 524 -6.58 -27.18 22.29
N TYR A 525 -7.79 -26.65 22.09
CA TYR A 525 -8.90 -26.70 23.02
C TYR A 525 -10.22 -26.39 22.31
N LYS A 526 -11.28 -27.20 22.50
CA LYS A 526 -12.60 -27.01 21.85
C LYS A 526 -12.44 -26.68 20.36
N LEU A 527 -12.89 -25.51 19.93
CA LEU A 527 -12.79 -24.99 18.56
C LEU A 527 -11.64 -23.98 18.36
N TYR A 528 -10.66 -23.96 19.26
CA TYR A 528 -9.49 -23.09 19.18
C TYR A 528 -8.30 -23.83 18.59
N TYR A 529 -7.66 -23.22 17.59
CA TYR A 529 -6.52 -23.75 16.84
C TYR A 529 -5.32 -22.84 17.03
N LEU A 530 -4.15 -23.40 17.24
CA LEU A 530 -2.89 -22.68 17.31
C LEU A 530 -2.01 -23.07 16.12
N LEU A 531 -1.60 -22.06 15.37
CA LEU A 531 -0.83 -22.17 14.12
C LEU A 531 0.60 -21.69 14.35
N THR A 532 1.51 -22.15 13.50
CA THR A 532 2.78 -21.47 13.26
C THR A 532 2.53 -20.19 12.44
N ILE A 533 3.55 -19.34 12.27
CA ILE A 533 3.47 -18.16 11.41
C ILE A 533 3.21 -18.59 9.97
N GLU A 534 3.97 -19.57 9.49
CA GLU A 534 3.89 -20.08 8.12
C GLU A 534 2.50 -20.67 7.81
N GLU A 535 1.92 -21.42 8.74
CA GLU A 535 0.57 -21.95 8.60
C GLU A 535 -0.47 -20.83 8.54
N ALA A 536 -0.33 -19.77 9.36
CA ALA A 536 -1.21 -18.61 9.36
C ALA A 536 -1.07 -17.80 8.05
N GLU A 537 0.15 -17.64 7.55
CA GLU A 537 0.44 -16.96 6.29
C GLU A 537 -0.17 -17.69 5.08
N GLN A 538 -0.31 -19.01 5.13
CA GLN A 538 -0.89 -19.82 4.05
C GLN A 538 -2.39 -20.10 4.24
N MET A 539 -3.01 -19.65 5.32
CA MET A 539 -4.40 -19.96 5.64
C MET A 539 -5.39 -19.31 4.65
N GLY A 540 -6.34 -20.11 4.14
CA GLY A 540 -7.36 -19.67 3.18
C GLY A 540 -6.85 -19.57 1.74
N LYS A 541 -7.58 -18.86 0.87
CA LYS A 541 -7.13 -18.61 -0.51
C LYS A 541 -5.88 -17.73 -0.51
N THR A 542 -4.86 -18.13 -1.22
CA THR A 542 -3.61 -17.38 -1.36
C THR A 542 -3.09 -17.41 -2.79
N VAL A 543 -2.13 -16.54 -3.07
CA VAL A 543 -1.37 -16.52 -4.32
C VAL A 543 -0.19 -17.47 -4.17
N LYS A 544 0.06 -18.30 -5.15
CA LYS A 544 1.25 -19.15 -5.15
C LYS A 544 2.49 -18.28 -5.48
N PRO A 545 3.57 -18.40 -4.70
CA PRO A 545 4.82 -17.73 -5.07
C PRO A 545 5.43 -18.36 -6.31
N PHE A 546 6.24 -17.61 -7.04
CA PHE A 546 7.08 -18.14 -8.12
C PHE A 546 8.28 -18.88 -7.50
N SER A 547 8.08 -20.12 -7.13
CA SER A 547 9.06 -20.94 -6.40
C SER A 547 9.44 -22.24 -7.11
N HIS A 548 8.66 -22.64 -8.12
CA HIS A 548 8.97 -23.83 -8.90
C HIS A 548 9.95 -23.47 -10.03
N THR A 549 11.15 -24.04 -10.01
CA THR A 549 12.14 -23.83 -11.05
C THR A 549 11.80 -24.71 -12.26
N VAL A 550 11.42 -24.08 -13.36
CA VAL A 550 11.16 -24.74 -14.64
C VAL A 550 12.46 -24.99 -15.40
N MET A 551 13.38 -24.02 -15.36
CA MET A 551 14.70 -24.11 -15.97
C MET A 551 15.75 -23.50 -15.03
N GLU A 552 16.68 -24.32 -14.55
CA GLU A 552 17.72 -23.93 -13.58
C GLU A 552 18.83 -23.10 -14.22
N LYS A 553 19.11 -23.31 -15.51
CA LYS A 553 20.17 -22.60 -16.24
C LYS A 553 19.66 -22.18 -17.61
N VAL A 554 19.28 -20.90 -17.72
CA VAL A 554 18.96 -20.31 -19.01
C VAL A 554 20.26 -19.92 -19.70
N PRO A 555 20.50 -20.32 -20.98
CA PRO A 555 21.72 -20.00 -21.68
C PRO A 555 21.85 -18.49 -21.94
N PHE A 556 23.03 -17.95 -21.65
CA PHE A 556 23.38 -16.59 -22.01
C PHE A 556 24.82 -16.48 -22.49
N GLU A 557 25.12 -15.47 -23.27
CA GLU A 557 26.43 -15.23 -23.84
C GLU A 557 26.75 -13.74 -23.83
N ARG A 558 27.92 -13.37 -23.32
CA ARG A 558 28.42 -12.00 -23.41
C ARG A 558 28.81 -11.71 -24.87
N LYS A 559 28.19 -10.71 -25.47
CA LYS A 559 28.43 -10.27 -26.84
C LYS A 559 29.38 -9.08 -26.91
N ARG A 560 29.45 -8.30 -25.86
CA ARG A 560 30.32 -7.12 -25.77
C ARG A 560 30.68 -6.85 -24.31
N GLU A 561 31.96 -6.55 -24.08
CA GLU A 561 32.45 -6.02 -22.82
C GLU A 561 31.94 -4.60 -22.59
N ALA A 562 31.89 -4.16 -21.33
CA ALA A 562 31.62 -2.77 -21.03
C ALA A 562 32.74 -1.86 -21.56
N GLY A 563 32.34 -0.73 -22.10
CA GLY A 563 33.27 0.34 -22.49
C GLY A 563 33.72 1.20 -21.31
N PRO A 564 34.27 2.40 -21.57
CA PRO A 564 34.67 3.32 -20.51
C PRO A 564 33.54 3.62 -19.54
N LEU A 565 33.87 3.74 -18.26
CA LEU A 565 32.92 4.12 -17.22
C LEU A 565 32.38 5.53 -17.46
N ARG A 566 31.10 5.70 -17.21
CA ARG A 566 30.47 7.02 -17.30
C ARG A 566 30.95 7.94 -16.16
N THR A 567 30.90 9.24 -16.37
CA THR A 567 31.01 10.21 -15.27
C THR A 567 29.65 10.38 -14.62
N ILE A 568 29.55 10.10 -13.33
CA ILE A 568 28.32 10.32 -12.55
C ILE A 568 28.23 11.79 -12.20
N THR A 569 27.19 12.46 -12.67
CA THR A 569 26.93 13.88 -12.41
C THR A 569 25.97 14.05 -11.25
N ILE A 570 26.03 15.21 -10.61
CA ILE A 570 25.10 15.59 -9.54
C ILE A 570 24.03 16.51 -10.14
N GLY A 571 22.79 16.08 -10.09
CA GLY A 571 21.66 16.77 -10.71
C GLY A 571 21.10 17.94 -9.89
N VAL A 572 19.99 18.45 -10.35
CA VAL A 572 19.32 19.64 -9.77
C VAL A 572 18.87 19.42 -8.33
N ASN A 573 18.55 18.19 -7.95
CA ASN A 573 18.19 17.82 -6.58
C ASN A 573 19.40 17.61 -5.65
N LYS A 574 20.61 17.83 -6.14
CA LYS A 574 21.87 17.63 -5.39
C LYS A 574 22.17 16.16 -5.05
N VAL A 575 21.69 15.25 -5.87
CA VAL A 575 21.96 13.82 -5.81
C VAL A 575 22.43 13.30 -7.17
N ALA A 576 23.02 12.10 -7.21
CA ALA A 576 23.51 11.48 -8.44
C ALA A 576 22.39 11.34 -9.48
N GLU A 577 22.69 11.68 -10.74
CA GLU A 577 21.79 11.52 -11.89
C GLU A 577 21.87 10.11 -12.47
N GLU A 578 20.71 9.59 -12.91
CA GLU A 578 20.63 8.33 -13.63
C GLU A 578 21.44 8.32 -14.94
N PRO A 579 21.85 7.14 -15.43
CA PRO A 579 22.48 7.03 -16.74
C PRO A 579 21.52 7.39 -17.85
N THR A 580 22.09 8.00 -18.90
CA THR A 580 21.37 8.31 -20.13
C THR A 580 21.36 7.14 -21.10
N ASP A 581 20.56 7.21 -22.18
CA ASP A 581 20.61 6.23 -23.27
C ASP A 581 21.99 6.14 -23.91
N ALA A 582 22.72 7.26 -23.98
CA ALA A 582 24.09 7.30 -24.49
C ALA A 582 25.06 6.50 -23.58
N ASP A 583 24.88 6.54 -22.27
CA ASP A 583 25.70 5.76 -21.34
C ASP A 583 25.50 4.26 -21.56
N PHE A 584 24.27 3.82 -21.86
CA PHE A 584 23.96 2.42 -22.17
C PHE A 584 24.57 1.92 -23.49
N ASN A 585 25.07 2.82 -24.36
CA ASN A 585 25.88 2.41 -25.50
C ASN A 585 27.26 1.85 -25.10
N GLN A 586 27.71 2.15 -23.87
CA GLN A 586 28.95 1.63 -23.27
C GLN A 586 28.71 0.43 -22.34
N ALA A 587 27.48 0.01 -22.13
CA ALA A 587 27.15 -1.13 -21.27
C ALA A 587 27.72 -2.45 -21.82
N ALA A 588 28.02 -3.39 -20.95
CA ALA A 588 28.20 -4.78 -21.35
C ALA A 588 26.90 -5.32 -21.95
N VAL A 589 27.00 -6.15 -22.97
CA VAL A 589 25.84 -6.69 -23.68
C VAL A 589 25.85 -8.21 -23.60
N TYR A 590 24.74 -8.75 -23.10
CA TYR A 590 24.49 -10.18 -23.01
C TYR A 590 23.29 -10.56 -23.87
N THR A 591 23.38 -11.67 -24.58
CA THR A 591 22.21 -12.31 -25.23
C THR A 591 21.74 -13.47 -24.36
N ILE A 592 20.47 -13.49 -24.02
CA ILE A 592 19.79 -14.55 -23.28
C ILE A 592 18.96 -15.35 -24.29
N SER A 593 19.13 -16.67 -24.34
CA SER A 593 18.40 -17.56 -25.24
C SER A 593 17.24 -18.22 -24.49
N LEU A 594 16.02 -17.95 -24.92
CA LEU A 594 14.81 -18.53 -24.31
C LEU A 594 14.50 -19.91 -24.92
N PRO A 595 13.88 -20.83 -24.15
CA PRO A 595 13.42 -22.11 -24.69
C PRO A 595 12.25 -21.92 -25.68
N ASP A 596 12.09 -22.88 -26.59
CA ASP A 596 11.05 -22.83 -27.64
C ASP A 596 9.61 -22.83 -27.09
N SER A 597 9.40 -23.40 -25.91
CA SER A 597 8.12 -23.40 -25.23
C SER A 597 8.26 -22.88 -23.80
N LEU A 598 7.38 -21.96 -23.44
CA LEU A 598 7.31 -21.35 -22.09
C LEU A 598 5.97 -21.66 -21.45
N SER A 599 5.97 -21.86 -20.13
CA SER A 599 4.74 -21.87 -19.35
C SER A 599 4.01 -20.53 -19.49
N PRO A 600 2.67 -20.50 -19.52
CA PRO A 600 1.91 -19.25 -19.59
C PRO A 600 2.20 -18.28 -18.42
N ASP A 601 2.76 -18.77 -17.32
CA ASP A 601 3.12 -18.03 -16.13
C ASP A 601 4.63 -18.02 -15.87
N ALA A 602 5.47 -18.19 -16.91
CA ALA A 602 6.92 -18.21 -16.77
C ALA A 602 7.50 -16.85 -16.37
N LEU A 603 8.28 -16.82 -15.29
CA LEU A 603 9.00 -15.64 -14.80
C LEU A 603 10.50 -15.84 -15.02
N LEU A 604 11.13 -14.95 -15.74
CA LEU A 604 12.58 -14.87 -15.87
C LEU A 604 13.15 -14.26 -14.59
N ASP A 605 14.15 -14.89 -14.01
CA ASP A 605 14.81 -14.49 -12.77
C ASP A 605 16.31 -14.35 -13.00
N ILE A 606 16.79 -13.12 -13.06
CA ILE A 606 18.18 -12.78 -13.39
C ILE A 606 18.91 -12.33 -12.11
N ASN A 607 19.84 -13.14 -11.65
CA ASN A 607 20.80 -12.76 -10.62
C ASN A 607 22.02 -12.13 -11.30
N TYR A 608 22.14 -10.82 -11.19
CA TYR A 608 23.26 -10.06 -11.75
C TYR A 608 23.88 -9.13 -10.70
N HIS A 609 25.03 -8.59 -10.99
CA HIS A 609 25.55 -7.43 -10.29
C HIS A 609 26.00 -6.36 -11.29
N GLY A 610 25.98 -5.11 -10.89
CA GLY A 610 26.29 -3.95 -11.69
C GLY A 610 25.56 -2.72 -11.14
N ASP A 611 25.69 -1.57 -11.78
CA ASP A 611 24.96 -0.36 -11.37
C ASP A 611 23.49 -0.40 -11.80
N CYS A 612 23.28 -0.48 -13.11
CA CYS A 612 21.94 -0.53 -13.72
C CYS A 612 21.89 -1.56 -14.84
N ALA A 613 20.71 -2.15 -15.04
CA ALA A 613 20.45 -3.07 -16.15
C ALA A 613 19.23 -2.65 -16.96
N ARG A 614 19.27 -2.91 -18.27
CA ARG A 614 18.16 -2.75 -19.21
C ARG A 614 17.93 -4.02 -20.01
N LEU A 615 16.69 -4.46 -20.10
CA LEU A 615 16.27 -5.65 -20.83
C LEU A 615 15.55 -5.25 -22.12
N TYR A 616 15.96 -5.84 -23.23
CA TYR A 616 15.41 -5.54 -24.56
C TYR A 616 14.88 -6.81 -25.22
N ALA A 617 13.76 -6.67 -25.92
CA ALA A 617 13.24 -7.67 -26.85
C ALA A 617 13.07 -7.02 -28.24
N ASN A 618 13.64 -7.67 -29.27
CA ASN A 618 13.58 -7.15 -30.65
C ASN A 618 14.02 -5.68 -30.78
N GLY A 619 15.04 -5.27 -30.02
CA GLY A 619 15.58 -3.91 -30.01
C GLY A 619 14.76 -2.89 -29.23
N LYS A 620 13.62 -3.26 -28.66
CA LYS A 620 12.78 -2.39 -27.83
C LYS A 620 13.08 -2.62 -26.35
N LEU A 621 13.23 -1.54 -25.56
CA LEU A 621 13.34 -1.59 -24.11
C LEU A 621 12.02 -2.13 -23.55
N ILE A 622 12.08 -3.25 -22.85
CA ILE A 622 10.90 -3.89 -22.22
C ILE A 622 10.89 -3.70 -20.72
N ASP A 623 12.08 -3.63 -20.08
CA ASP A 623 12.19 -3.40 -18.65
C ASP A 623 13.58 -2.86 -18.27
N ASP A 624 13.72 -2.30 -17.06
CA ASP A 624 14.97 -1.80 -16.53
C ASP A 624 15.05 -1.99 -15.01
N ASN A 625 16.24 -1.91 -14.45
CA ASN A 625 16.46 -2.12 -13.02
C ASN A 625 17.63 -1.27 -12.52
N PHE A 626 17.43 -0.62 -11.38
CA PHE A 626 18.49 -0.03 -10.57
C PHE A 626 18.87 -1.05 -9.49
N TYR A 627 20.07 -1.59 -9.57
CA TYR A 627 20.50 -2.70 -8.73
C TYR A 627 20.51 -2.34 -7.23
N ASN A 628 19.86 -3.17 -6.43
CA ASN A 628 19.79 -3.05 -4.97
C ASN A 628 20.04 -4.38 -4.22
N GLY A 629 20.63 -5.37 -4.89
CA GLY A 629 20.84 -6.71 -4.34
C GLY A 629 19.70 -7.70 -4.60
N ARG A 630 18.55 -7.24 -5.12
CA ARG A 630 17.46 -8.14 -5.58
C ARG A 630 17.71 -8.63 -6.99
N HIS A 631 17.15 -9.80 -7.31
CA HIS A 631 17.15 -10.28 -8.69
C HIS A 631 16.28 -9.40 -9.57
N PHE A 632 16.68 -9.24 -10.83
CA PHE A 632 15.89 -8.61 -11.87
C PHE A 632 14.94 -9.64 -12.46
N GLN A 633 13.64 -9.43 -12.28
CA GLN A 633 12.60 -10.37 -12.72
C GLN A 633 11.80 -9.81 -13.88
N TYR A 634 11.37 -10.67 -14.80
CA TYR A 634 10.51 -10.29 -15.93
C TYR A 634 9.48 -11.36 -16.26
N GLY A 635 8.21 -10.97 -16.39
CA GLY A 635 7.10 -11.85 -16.78
C GLY A 635 7.14 -12.21 -18.26
N LEU A 636 7.57 -13.42 -18.61
CA LEU A 636 7.79 -13.82 -20.01
C LEU A 636 6.49 -13.87 -20.83
N TRP A 637 5.32 -13.94 -20.20
CA TRP A 637 4.01 -13.83 -20.89
C TRP A 637 3.73 -12.46 -21.52
N ARG A 638 4.46 -11.41 -21.10
CA ARG A 638 4.37 -10.07 -21.70
C ARG A 638 5.23 -9.89 -22.95
N LEU A 639 6.05 -10.89 -23.31
CA LEU A 639 6.89 -10.83 -24.50
C LEU A 639 6.07 -10.86 -25.78
N PRO A 640 6.52 -10.16 -26.84
CA PRO A 640 5.99 -10.36 -28.18
C PRO A 640 6.08 -11.83 -28.58
N LYS A 641 5.06 -12.32 -29.29
CA LYS A 641 5.05 -13.70 -29.80
C LYS A 641 6.33 -14.03 -30.58
N ASN A 642 6.82 -15.26 -30.43
CA ASN A 642 8.03 -15.78 -31.08
C ASN A 642 9.35 -15.06 -30.68
N THR A 643 9.40 -14.42 -29.53
CA THR A 643 10.67 -13.90 -29.00
C THR A 643 11.51 -15.07 -28.49
N GLN A 644 12.63 -15.35 -29.14
CA GLN A 644 13.57 -16.42 -28.74
C GLN A 644 14.81 -15.89 -28.03
N LYS A 645 15.11 -14.60 -28.19
CA LYS A 645 16.30 -13.97 -27.62
C LYS A 645 15.96 -12.65 -26.96
N LEU A 646 16.59 -12.42 -25.82
CA LEU A 646 16.59 -11.12 -25.14
C LEU A 646 18.00 -10.57 -25.12
N GLU A 647 18.11 -9.25 -25.12
CA GLU A 647 19.37 -8.53 -24.89
C GLU A 647 19.34 -7.89 -23.52
N LEU A 648 20.31 -8.19 -22.67
CA LEU A 648 20.51 -7.56 -21.38
C LEU A 648 21.74 -6.67 -21.46
N ARG A 649 21.58 -5.40 -21.14
CA ARG A 649 22.67 -4.42 -21.03
C ARG A 649 22.89 -4.11 -19.57
N ILE A 650 24.15 -4.23 -19.10
CA ILE A 650 24.52 -3.94 -17.71
C ILE A 650 25.61 -2.86 -17.70
N LEU A 651 25.36 -1.78 -16.97
CA LEU A 651 26.38 -0.80 -16.64
C LEU A 651 27.18 -1.29 -15.43
N PRO A 652 28.52 -1.20 -15.47
CA PRO A 652 29.34 -1.65 -14.36
C PRO A 652 29.12 -0.83 -13.09
N MET A 653 29.15 -1.47 -11.95
CA MET A 653 29.31 -0.84 -10.65
C MET A 653 30.65 -0.10 -10.61
N GLN A 654 30.66 1.15 -10.16
CA GLN A 654 31.87 1.95 -10.02
C GLN A 654 32.32 1.99 -8.57
N LYS A 655 33.59 2.24 -8.37
CA LYS A 655 34.12 2.49 -7.04
C LYS A 655 33.65 3.86 -6.54
N ASP A 656 33.27 3.92 -5.27
CA ASP A 656 32.94 5.18 -4.56
C ASP A 656 31.83 6.01 -5.24
N GLU A 657 30.81 5.35 -5.80
CA GLU A 657 29.64 6.02 -6.34
C GLU A 657 28.91 6.83 -5.24
N PRO A 658 28.45 8.08 -5.55
CA PRO A 658 27.70 8.89 -4.61
C PRO A 658 26.22 8.41 -4.51
N VAL A 659 26.04 7.11 -4.25
CA VAL A 659 24.77 6.38 -4.21
C VAL A 659 24.70 5.59 -2.91
N TYR A 660 23.52 5.54 -2.29
CA TYR A 660 23.28 4.61 -1.20
C TYR A 660 22.97 3.22 -1.74
N PHE A 661 23.73 2.24 -1.32
CA PHE A 661 23.47 0.82 -1.51
C PHE A 661 23.14 0.14 -0.18
N PRO A 662 22.15 -0.78 -0.14
CA PRO A 662 21.88 -1.60 1.03
C PRO A 662 22.99 -2.65 1.21
N GLN A 663 23.05 -3.26 2.40
CA GLN A 663 24.02 -4.31 2.70
C GLN A 663 23.86 -5.60 1.86
N GLU A 664 22.69 -5.77 1.25
CA GLU A 664 22.36 -6.90 0.37
C GLU A 664 22.97 -6.75 -1.03
N ALA A 665 23.36 -5.55 -1.41
CA ALA A 665 23.95 -5.28 -2.72
C ALA A 665 25.44 -5.60 -2.74
N ASP A 666 25.87 -6.34 -3.75
CA ASP A 666 27.29 -6.48 -4.07
C ASP A 666 27.78 -5.21 -4.76
N THR A 667 28.60 -4.44 -4.08
CA THR A 667 29.16 -3.17 -4.59
C THR A 667 30.60 -3.33 -5.12
N THR A 668 31.02 -4.55 -5.39
CA THR A 668 32.30 -4.81 -6.04
C THR A 668 32.31 -4.14 -7.43
N PRO A 669 33.37 -3.37 -7.79
CA PRO A 669 33.44 -2.76 -9.10
C PRO A 669 33.36 -3.78 -10.25
N GLY A 670 32.61 -3.46 -11.30
CA GLY A 670 32.42 -4.33 -12.45
C GLY A 670 30.96 -4.71 -12.68
N GLU A 671 30.73 -5.68 -13.54
CA GLU A 671 29.41 -6.20 -13.87
C GLU A 671 29.46 -7.70 -14.18
N GLY A 672 28.35 -8.38 -14.03
CA GLY A 672 28.26 -9.78 -14.42
C GLY A 672 26.89 -10.41 -14.16
N ILE A 673 26.68 -11.58 -14.74
CA ILE A 673 25.51 -12.41 -14.51
C ILE A 673 25.95 -13.62 -13.69
N ASN A 674 25.38 -13.79 -12.51
CA ASN A 674 25.64 -14.94 -11.65
C ASN A 674 24.81 -16.15 -12.07
N SER A 675 23.54 -15.95 -12.37
CA SER A 675 22.65 -17.01 -12.88
C SER A 675 21.39 -16.42 -13.52
N ILE A 676 20.82 -17.17 -14.44
CA ILE A 676 19.49 -16.91 -14.99
C ILE A 676 18.66 -18.17 -14.90
N LYS A 677 17.44 -18.05 -14.35
CA LYS A 677 16.47 -19.13 -14.18
C LYS A 677 15.13 -18.77 -14.78
N ILE A 678 14.30 -19.76 -15.03
CA ILE A 678 12.88 -19.60 -15.29
C ILE A 678 12.10 -20.26 -14.17
N LEU A 679 11.21 -19.47 -13.56
CA LEU A 679 10.36 -19.88 -12.45
C LEU A 679 8.90 -19.95 -12.92
N SER A 680 8.07 -20.76 -12.23
CA SER A 680 6.60 -20.74 -12.33
C SER A 680 5.96 -20.78 -10.94
N ARG A 681 4.65 -20.62 -10.91
CA ARG A 681 3.85 -20.66 -9.67
C ARG A 681 3.60 -22.08 -9.19
#